data_d1bca1534e9ae9c1070f34a6d54b2219
#
_entry.id   d1bca1534e9ae9c1070f34a6d54b2219
#
_cell.length_a   1.000
_cell.length_b   1.000
_cell.length_c   1.000
_cell.angle_alpha   90.00
_cell.angle_beta   90.00
_cell.angle_gamma   90.00
#
_symmetry.space_group_name_H-M   'P 1'
#
loop_
_entity.id
_entity.type
_entity.pdbx_description
1 polymer ?
#
loop_
_entity_poly.entity_id
_entity_poly.type
_entity_poly.pdbx_seq_one_letter_code
_entity_poly.pdbx_strand_id
1 'polypeptide(L)'
;MRKALIIIAIIIGVIIGILLIAPVFINVNQYRPQIQAELQQKLGRKVTLGNMHLRLLTPRVRVDNVTVSEDPRFATGHSFAQAQELDVSIALFPLVSGKIEVGSLTLQHPDIELVRNAQGVWNFSTLGKPASGAAGQPQPPAQPQPAPAQKPAPAGKPSQNAEAFEVKTLHINDGQVAITDYQKHQPRTVYNHIGVDLSNFAPGKPFSVTATVHLPGAGTQVVNLDGTGGPINNTNMAATPFDGTLKLREVALSAAQRFLNTPALKGTDATISGDMKIKNQAGSVASQGTIKVQNPVIHGVTLGYPITADYNLTDDVNRDVLNISKGALRLGSTPLSLTGTMDMKPTPAQVNVQLKAADVSLGEVAKLSSAMGVAFAPGMNIKGRLSADVHAQGSTQKPALNGTISARNLNISGKGLPQAVSVPAIDLKMTPTQVSSNEFTAATAGTRLSTQFTLTNYTGAGPDINATVRTSNAQVGDLINIGKAYGATSLNGMSGSGTLSLDVHASGPLKNASALKFSGSGQLANASVKTPSLTQPLQVRSANLRFTQNSMAVDKLVASLGQSSVTGNLTMRNFAAPQVQFDIMSPKIDVVQLQQITGTKTASQKQAASWSLVPRVYAAAPPQPSILTRMTGAGTLMVGTILYDQLVLNNVRSNVKLDHGLITLSPLTAQLYGGQESGAIVLDARQNPMAVRVQSKLGNVDANKLVSSVTSVKQTIYGLLAANTNMGFAAASSSDMARTLNGTFNLDLTKGRIVGIDLLHELGNVGKFLSGAPAASSQPVTNLLKLTGTFNVRNGLAQTNNLQAQIEGGSLGATGAVNLVNNGLNLHLTAVLSKWFSNKVGGSSIGGFMNTALANQQGELVIPVLITGTFQHPIVAPDVQKLAQMKLQRVLPTTANPALGQAVGALLGGKAGQKPNVGNILGAITGQQAEPQPASPPQKQEPAQGQAQPAQQPKANPLGDLLNQVFGGKKKQPPPPPQKPQ
;
A
#
# COMPACT_ATOMS: atom_id res chain seq x y z
N MET A 1 50.77 95.57 19.66
CA MET A 1 50.31 94.21 19.51
C MET A 1 51.40 93.09 19.64
N ARG A 2 52.63 93.30 19.08
CA ARG A 2 53.77 92.32 19.22
C ARG A 2 54.15 91.98 20.66
N LYS A 3 54.20 92.90 21.55
CA LYS A 3 54.59 92.72 22.94
C LYS A 3 53.51 91.93 23.74
N ALA A 4 52.22 92.16 23.40
CA ALA A 4 51.15 91.38 24.08
C ALA A 4 51.13 89.93 23.60
N LEU A 5 51.43 89.64 22.33
CA LEU A 5 51.53 88.25 21.82
C LEU A 5 52.68 87.47 22.40
N ILE A 6 53.82 88.20 22.66
CA ILE A 6 54.99 87.54 23.28
C ILE A 6 54.68 87.21 24.77
N ILE A 7 54.00 88.11 25.49
CA ILE A 7 53.57 87.85 26.89
C ILE A 7 52.55 86.69 26.94
N ILE A 8 51.63 86.68 26.04
CA ILE A 8 50.67 85.56 25.93
C ILE A 8 51.38 84.23 25.60
N ALA A 9 52.34 84.26 24.66
CA ALA A 9 53.14 83.05 24.30
C ALA A 9 54.00 82.59 25.50
N ILE A 10 54.59 83.52 26.32
CA ILE A 10 55.33 83.14 27.53
C ILE A 10 54.38 82.60 28.56
N ILE A 11 53.19 83.18 28.80
CA ILE A 11 52.23 82.66 29.73
C ILE A 11 51.76 81.30 29.32
N ILE A 12 51.44 81.07 28.00
CA ILE A 12 51.11 79.76 27.51
C ILE A 12 52.27 78.79 27.62
N GLY A 13 53.53 79.16 27.33
CA GLY A 13 54.68 78.35 27.58
C GLY A 13 54.92 77.91 29.02
N VAL A 14 54.65 78.83 29.96
CA VAL A 14 54.75 78.57 31.40
C VAL A 14 53.61 77.63 31.85
N ILE A 15 52.40 77.86 31.33
CA ILE A 15 51.25 76.94 31.59
C ILE A 15 51.52 75.53 31.01
N ILE A 16 52.04 75.41 29.82
CA ILE A 16 52.44 74.15 29.23
C ILE A 16 53.58 73.51 30.05
N GLY A 17 54.56 74.27 30.46
CA GLY A 17 55.66 73.83 31.33
C GLY A 17 55.16 73.26 32.64
N ILE A 18 54.23 74.01 33.30
CA ILE A 18 53.61 73.55 34.53
C ILE A 18 52.80 72.29 34.31
N LEU A 19 52.06 72.21 33.24
CA LEU A 19 51.32 70.99 32.87
C LEU A 19 52.17 69.76 32.54
N LEU A 20 53.42 70.00 32.07
CA LEU A 20 54.34 68.91 31.82
C LEU A 20 55.07 68.42 33.05
N ILE A 21 55.26 69.31 34.01
CA ILE A 21 56.04 69.02 35.24
C ILE A 21 55.15 68.58 36.44
N ALA A 22 53.90 69.06 36.51
CA ALA A 22 52.94 68.70 37.58
C ALA A 22 52.70 67.20 37.79
N PRO A 23 52.66 66.31 36.69
CA PRO A 23 52.54 64.88 36.95
C PRO A 23 53.65 64.24 37.80
N VAL A 24 54.84 64.82 37.78
CA VAL A 24 55.97 64.35 38.55
C VAL A 24 55.76 64.55 40.04
N PHE A 25 54.99 65.61 40.42
CA PHE A 25 54.75 65.94 41.81
C PHE A 25 53.41 65.47 42.38
N ILE A 26 52.45 65.02 41.50
CA ILE A 26 51.16 64.49 41.95
C ILE A 26 51.21 62.99 41.97
N ASN A 27 51.42 62.34 43.06
CA ASN A 27 51.35 60.89 43.19
C ASN A 27 49.88 60.44 43.33
N VAL A 28 49.22 60.18 42.27
CA VAL A 28 47.81 59.72 42.28
C VAL A 28 47.61 58.36 42.95
N ASN A 29 48.63 57.55 43.12
CA ASN A 29 48.58 56.25 43.81
C ASN A 29 48.32 56.35 45.29
N GLN A 30 48.56 57.48 45.92
CA GLN A 30 48.20 57.70 47.37
C GLN A 30 46.66 57.65 47.55
N TYR A 31 45.87 58.00 46.57
CA TYR A 31 44.38 57.95 46.61
C TYR A 31 43.78 56.57 46.23
N ARG A 32 44.62 55.62 45.74
CA ARG A 32 44.19 54.32 45.36
C ARG A 32 43.38 53.57 46.41
N PRO A 33 43.83 53.47 47.70
CA PRO A 33 43.04 52.78 48.71
C PRO A 33 41.66 53.39 48.96
N GLN A 34 41.59 54.76 48.92
CA GLN A 34 40.31 55.45 49.10
C GLN A 34 39.35 55.20 47.88
N ILE A 35 39.83 55.31 46.65
CA ILE A 35 39.06 55.04 45.43
C ILE A 35 38.61 53.59 45.39
N GLN A 36 39.45 52.66 45.78
CA GLN A 36 39.11 51.23 45.89
C GLN A 36 37.98 51.01 46.90
N ALA A 37 38.09 51.62 48.11
CA ALA A 37 37.03 51.50 49.09
C ALA A 37 35.69 52.09 48.68
N GLU A 38 35.70 53.24 48.00
CA GLU A 38 34.45 53.86 47.46
C GLU A 38 33.85 53.00 46.37
N LEU A 39 34.66 52.51 45.47
CA LEU A 39 34.16 51.61 44.39
C LEU A 39 33.64 50.29 45.00
N GLN A 40 34.29 49.72 45.99
CA GLN A 40 33.81 48.54 46.70
C GLN A 40 32.45 48.79 47.39
N GLN A 41 32.31 49.95 48.02
CA GLN A 41 31.06 50.34 48.67
C GLN A 41 29.93 50.50 47.65
N LYS A 42 30.20 51.16 46.48
CA LYS A 42 29.22 51.43 45.45
C LYS A 42 28.86 50.15 44.68
N LEU A 43 29.82 49.30 44.39
CA LEU A 43 29.62 48.06 43.62
C LEU A 43 29.21 46.85 44.48
N GLY A 44 29.39 46.94 45.82
CA GLY A 44 29.13 45.83 46.71
C GLY A 44 30.08 44.63 46.47
N ARG A 45 31.23 44.84 45.81
CA ARG A 45 32.23 43.84 45.46
C ARG A 45 33.65 44.33 45.69
N LYS A 46 34.58 43.38 45.93
CA LYS A 46 35.99 43.72 46.05
C LYS A 46 36.52 44.27 44.72
N VAL A 47 37.10 45.44 44.74
CA VAL A 47 37.76 46.08 43.60
C VAL A 47 39.22 46.19 43.84
N THR A 48 40.03 45.82 42.91
CA THR A 48 41.49 46.05 42.94
C THR A 48 41.90 46.92 41.77
N LEU A 49 42.68 47.91 42.02
CA LEU A 49 43.26 48.82 41.05
C LEU A 49 44.77 48.67 41.07
N GLY A 50 45.38 48.58 39.88
CA GLY A 50 46.83 48.59 39.72
C GLY A 50 47.42 49.98 39.83
N ASN A 51 48.52 50.22 39.12
CA ASN A 51 49.17 51.54 39.19
C ASN A 51 48.32 52.59 38.49
N MET A 52 48.31 53.78 39.08
CA MET A 52 47.59 54.93 38.57
C MET A 52 48.56 55.95 37.99
N HIS A 53 48.27 56.41 36.77
CA HIS A 53 49.10 57.37 36.07
C HIS A 53 48.31 58.62 35.69
N LEU A 54 48.72 59.81 36.05
CA LEU A 54 48.10 61.03 35.69
C LEU A 54 48.73 61.64 34.41
N ARG A 55 47.92 61.94 33.39
CA ARG A 55 48.34 62.68 32.17
C ARG A 55 47.65 64.02 32.21
N LEU A 56 48.45 65.14 32.29
CA LEU A 56 47.88 66.51 32.38
C LEU A 56 47.71 67.19 31.06
N LEU A 57 48.51 66.86 30.03
CA LEU A 57 48.30 67.37 28.62
C LEU A 57 46.92 66.99 28.02
N THR A 58 46.51 65.82 28.30
CA THR A 58 45.16 65.32 28.08
C THR A 58 44.67 64.84 29.44
N PRO A 59 43.84 65.58 30.16
CA PRO A 59 43.56 65.35 31.60
C PRO A 59 42.85 63.99 31.78
N ARG A 60 43.67 62.95 31.97
CA ARG A 60 43.23 61.55 32.17
C ARG A 60 43.99 60.90 33.27
N VAL A 61 43.28 60.10 34.05
CA VAL A 61 43.89 59.13 34.96
C VAL A 61 43.76 57.74 34.32
N ARG A 62 44.95 57.20 34.06
CA ARG A 62 45.07 55.82 33.62
C ARG A 62 45.26 54.92 34.83
N VAL A 63 44.48 53.84 34.88
CA VAL A 63 44.58 52.85 35.94
C VAL A 63 44.85 51.47 35.24
N ASP A 64 45.97 50.89 35.61
CA ASP A 64 46.39 49.60 35.10
C ASP A 64 45.67 48.45 35.86
N ASN A 65 45.38 47.34 35.18
CA ASN A 65 44.86 46.10 35.75
C ASN A 65 43.68 46.29 36.74
N VAL A 66 42.62 46.83 36.33
CA VAL A 66 41.39 46.98 37.13
C VAL A 66 40.68 45.61 37.21
N THR A 67 40.34 45.18 38.41
CA THR A 67 39.64 43.94 38.63
C THR A 67 38.47 44.14 39.61
N VAL A 68 37.33 43.65 39.24
CA VAL A 68 36.10 43.54 40.06
C VAL A 68 35.86 42.07 40.36
N SER A 69 35.91 41.66 41.62
CA SER A 69 35.72 40.27 41.99
C SER A 69 34.27 39.80 41.71
N GLU A 70 34.12 38.51 41.49
CA GLU A 70 32.83 37.87 41.37
C GLU A 70 32.09 37.84 42.73
N ASP A 71 30.79 37.82 42.70
CA ASP A 71 29.93 37.57 43.84
C ASP A 71 30.12 36.11 44.31
N PRO A 72 30.46 35.85 45.59
CA PRO A 72 30.66 34.49 46.10
C PRO A 72 29.54 33.50 45.82
N ARG A 73 28.31 34.01 45.59
CA ARG A 73 27.15 33.18 45.26
C ARG A 73 27.21 32.59 43.86
N PHE A 74 28.09 33.05 42.99
CA PHE A 74 28.22 32.54 41.59
C PHE A 74 29.50 31.72 41.39
N ALA A 75 30.50 31.75 42.29
CA ALA A 75 31.67 30.89 42.39
C ALA A 75 32.22 30.34 41.05
N THR A 76 32.48 31.22 40.09
CA THR A 76 32.90 30.83 38.73
C THR A 76 34.41 30.56 38.61
N GLY A 77 35.21 30.93 39.60
CA GLY A 77 36.67 30.93 39.51
C GLY A 77 37.26 32.09 38.68
N HIS A 78 36.40 32.91 38.07
CA HIS A 78 36.78 34.09 37.29
C HIS A 78 36.33 35.36 38.00
N SER A 79 37.03 36.48 37.74
CA SER A 79 36.57 37.78 38.18
C SER A 79 35.30 38.16 37.41
N PHE A 80 34.42 38.96 38.07
CA PHE A 80 33.25 39.51 37.41
C PHE A 80 33.62 40.39 36.20
N ALA A 81 34.62 41.26 36.40
CA ALA A 81 35.20 42.09 35.37
C ALA A 81 36.66 42.37 35.65
N GLN A 82 37.45 42.35 34.62
CA GLN A 82 38.84 42.77 34.64
C GLN A 82 39.14 43.57 33.35
N ALA A 83 40.03 44.55 33.45
CA ALA A 83 40.48 45.30 32.29
C ALA A 83 41.97 45.55 32.41
N GLN A 84 42.71 45.48 31.31
CA GLN A 84 44.15 45.74 31.30
C GLN A 84 44.42 47.21 31.65
N GLU A 85 43.54 48.09 31.17
CA GLU A 85 43.69 49.51 31.34
C GLU A 85 42.33 50.19 31.45
N LEU A 86 42.15 51.08 32.40
CA LEU A 86 41.02 52.00 32.50
C LEU A 86 41.54 53.43 32.41
N ASP A 87 41.20 54.15 31.31
CA ASP A 87 41.46 55.56 31.20
C ASP A 87 40.23 56.34 31.64
N VAL A 88 40.37 57.23 32.58
CA VAL A 88 39.32 58.15 33.07
C VAL A 88 39.68 59.55 32.68
N SER A 89 38.92 60.17 31.81
CA SER A 89 39.11 61.61 31.53
C SER A 89 38.45 62.46 32.64
N ILE A 90 39.11 63.48 33.04
CA ILE A 90 38.66 64.36 34.13
C ILE A 90 38.60 65.80 33.60
N ALA A 91 37.53 66.54 33.98
CA ALA A 91 37.41 67.95 33.62
C ALA A 91 38.32 68.80 34.44
N LEU A 92 39.28 69.53 33.88
CA LEU A 92 40.29 70.33 34.59
C LEU A 92 39.64 71.51 35.37
N PHE A 93 38.67 72.22 34.81
CA PHE A 93 38.06 73.39 35.46
C PHE A 93 37.33 73.05 36.82
N PRO A 94 36.49 71.99 36.84
CA PRO A 94 35.88 71.52 38.05
C PRO A 94 36.93 71.01 39.08
N LEU A 95 38.01 70.40 38.62
CA LEU A 95 39.06 69.84 39.48
C LEU A 95 39.74 70.95 40.24
N VAL A 96 39.99 72.13 39.69
CA VAL A 96 40.56 73.27 40.34
C VAL A 96 39.64 73.83 41.50
N SER A 97 38.30 73.58 41.37
CA SER A 97 37.31 73.90 42.41
C SER A 97 37.01 72.74 43.36
N GLY A 98 37.81 71.69 43.30
CA GLY A 98 37.67 70.48 44.14
C GLY A 98 36.57 69.56 43.82
N LYS A 99 35.95 69.67 42.58
CA LYS A 99 34.92 68.82 42.09
C LYS A 99 35.52 67.88 41.02
N ILE A 100 35.35 66.56 41.19
CA ILE A 100 35.77 65.57 40.22
C ILE A 100 34.62 65.32 39.27
N GLU A 101 34.68 65.85 38.03
CA GLU A 101 33.74 65.48 36.98
C GLU A 101 34.38 64.56 36.00
N VAL A 102 33.81 63.35 35.88
CA VAL A 102 34.26 62.32 34.94
C VAL A 102 33.71 62.63 33.57
N GLY A 103 34.62 62.79 32.59
CA GLY A 103 34.28 63.08 31.20
C GLY A 103 34.06 61.81 30.41
N SER A 104 35.08 61.01 30.23
CA SER A 104 35.02 59.73 29.52
C SER A 104 35.72 58.62 30.31
N LEU A 105 35.18 57.45 30.15
CA LEU A 105 35.78 56.19 30.60
C LEU A 105 36.16 55.38 29.36
N THR A 106 37.41 54.92 29.30
CA THR A 106 37.88 54.02 28.26
C THR A 106 38.45 52.77 28.90
N LEU A 107 37.86 51.61 28.57
CA LEU A 107 38.32 50.29 28.97
C LEU A 107 39.06 49.64 27.80
N GLN A 108 40.30 49.23 28.04
CA GLN A 108 41.13 48.53 27.08
C GLN A 108 41.14 47.03 27.44
N HIS A 109 40.79 46.19 26.50
CA HIS A 109 40.71 44.71 26.65
C HIS A 109 39.98 44.31 27.95
N PRO A 110 38.78 44.82 28.22
CA PRO A 110 38.02 44.34 29.36
C PRO A 110 37.54 42.88 29.11
N ASP A 111 37.64 42.06 30.16
CA ASP A 111 37.05 40.71 30.21
C ASP A 111 35.96 40.74 31.27
N ILE A 112 34.74 40.43 30.85
CA ILE A 112 33.53 40.47 31.66
C ILE A 112 32.90 39.10 31.71
N GLU A 113 32.66 38.56 32.91
CA GLU A 113 31.99 37.29 33.11
C GLU A 113 30.53 37.48 33.51
N LEU A 114 29.62 37.08 32.66
CA LEU A 114 28.18 37.11 32.89
C LEU A 114 27.65 35.70 33.17
N VAL A 115 27.13 35.51 34.38
CA VAL A 115 26.68 34.20 34.81
C VAL A 115 25.25 34.27 35.30
N ARG A 116 24.44 33.38 34.77
CA ARG A 116 23.09 33.12 35.24
C ARG A 116 23.06 31.83 36.03
N ASN A 117 22.63 31.90 37.28
CA ASN A 117 22.53 30.70 38.11
C ASN A 117 21.31 29.85 37.80
N ALA A 118 21.18 28.68 38.41
CA ALA A 118 20.06 27.76 38.21
C ALA A 118 18.69 28.35 38.57
N GLN A 119 18.65 29.34 39.45
CA GLN A 119 17.44 30.06 39.84
C GLN A 119 17.10 31.21 38.88
N GLY A 120 17.87 31.41 37.83
CA GLY A 120 17.62 32.43 36.82
C GLY A 120 18.12 33.82 37.14
N VAL A 121 18.90 33.97 38.23
CA VAL A 121 19.47 35.25 38.67
C VAL A 121 20.82 35.48 38.00
N TRP A 122 21.01 36.67 37.44
CA TRP A 122 22.29 37.07 36.85
C TRP A 122 23.25 37.61 37.89
N ASN A 123 24.55 37.35 37.75
CA ASN A 123 25.59 37.83 38.63
C ASN A 123 25.65 39.38 38.67
N PHE A 124 25.38 40.09 37.56
CA PHE A 124 25.38 41.53 37.55
C PHE A 124 24.17 42.16 38.30
N SER A 125 23.09 41.41 38.53
CA SER A 125 21.92 41.93 39.26
C SER A 125 22.16 42.17 40.75
N THR A 126 23.26 41.70 41.23
CA THR A 126 23.71 41.91 42.65
C THR A 126 24.67 43.08 42.81
N LEU A 127 25.08 43.73 41.72
CA LEU A 127 25.89 44.95 41.77
C LEU A 127 25.15 46.08 42.50
N GLY A 128 25.88 46.82 43.34
CA GLY A 128 25.34 47.92 44.11
C GLY A 128 24.47 47.53 45.32
N LYS A 129 24.26 46.22 45.53
CA LYS A 129 23.60 45.73 46.75
C LYS A 129 24.66 45.37 47.79
N PRO A 130 24.51 45.82 49.02
CA PRO A 130 25.47 45.41 50.07
C PRO A 130 25.48 43.89 50.19
N ALA A 131 26.67 43.29 50.23
CA ALA A 131 26.82 41.87 50.53
C ALA A 131 26.18 41.60 51.87
N SER A 132 25.04 40.94 51.88
CA SER A 132 24.41 40.47 53.10
C SER A 132 25.33 39.42 53.73
N GLY A 133 26.22 39.89 54.59
CA GLY A 133 27.10 39.02 55.38
C GLY A 133 26.26 38.31 56.45
N ALA A 134 26.67 37.10 56.74
CA ALA A 134 26.36 36.21 57.80
C ALA A 134 24.97 35.63 57.92
N ALA A 135 24.98 34.33 57.82
CA ALA A 135 23.87 33.42 58.10
C ALA A 135 23.24 33.71 59.46
N GLY A 136 22.06 34.23 59.49
CA GLY A 136 21.14 34.17 60.59
C GLY A 136 20.41 32.86 60.64
N GLN A 137 20.43 32.19 61.75
CA GLN A 137 19.74 30.93 62.05
C GLN A 137 18.25 30.96 61.65
N PRO A 138 17.64 29.86 61.27
CA PRO A 138 16.23 29.83 60.95
C PRO A 138 15.38 30.01 62.18
N GLN A 139 14.53 31.01 62.16
CA GLN A 139 13.47 31.24 63.16
C GLN A 139 12.23 30.43 62.81
N PRO A 140 11.59 29.77 63.81
CA PRO A 140 10.38 28.98 63.55
C PRO A 140 9.19 29.82 63.11
N PRO A 141 8.24 29.25 62.40
CA PRO A 141 7.11 30.01 61.84
C PRO A 141 6.17 30.50 62.91
N ALA A 142 5.90 31.83 62.94
CA ALA A 142 4.89 32.45 63.75
C ALA A 142 3.50 32.36 63.11
N GLN A 143 2.50 32.02 63.93
CA GLN A 143 1.09 31.96 63.59
C GLN A 143 0.52 33.34 63.21
N PRO A 144 -0.51 33.37 62.31
CA PRO A 144 -1.09 34.65 61.90
C PRO A 144 -2.02 35.25 62.97
N GLN A 145 -1.74 36.46 63.39
CA GLN A 145 -2.73 37.31 64.07
C GLN A 145 -3.26 38.38 63.14
N PRO A 146 -4.55 38.78 63.26
CA PRO A 146 -5.16 39.78 62.39
C PRO A 146 -4.66 41.19 62.71
N ALA A 147 -4.29 41.95 61.68
CA ALA A 147 -3.83 43.34 61.79
C ALA A 147 -4.98 44.33 61.94
N PRO A 148 -4.86 45.33 62.78
CA PRO A 148 -5.77 46.46 62.83
C PRO A 148 -5.47 47.46 61.70
N ALA A 149 -6.52 48.08 61.20
CA ALA A 149 -6.46 49.08 60.11
C ALA A 149 -5.66 50.32 60.52
N GLN A 150 -4.60 50.66 59.82
CA GLN A 150 -3.92 51.95 59.93
C GLN A 150 -4.28 52.91 58.82
N LYS A 151 -4.63 54.13 59.19
CA LYS A 151 -4.88 55.28 58.31
C LYS A 151 -3.64 55.63 57.48
N PRO A 152 -3.83 56.25 56.27
CA PRO A 152 -2.70 56.65 55.43
C PRO A 152 -1.92 57.81 56.03
N ALA A 153 -0.60 57.61 56.11
CA ALA A 153 0.31 58.68 56.43
C ALA A 153 0.62 59.54 55.21
N PRO A 154 0.89 60.82 55.35
CA PRO A 154 1.08 61.73 54.21
C PRO A 154 2.40 61.42 53.49
N ALA A 155 2.36 61.55 52.18
CA ALA A 155 3.47 61.33 51.25
C ALA A 155 4.69 62.16 51.61
N GLY A 156 5.77 61.49 52.06
CA GLY A 156 7.08 62.08 52.28
C GLY A 156 7.63 62.60 50.94
N LYS A 157 8.10 63.84 50.94
CA LYS A 157 8.81 64.41 49.79
C LYS A 157 9.95 63.51 49.34
N PRO A 158 10.24 63.42 48.06
CA PRO A 158 11.37 62.64 47.58
C PRO A 158 12.66 63.26 48.13
N SER A 159 13.50 62.45 48.71
CA SER A 159 14.87 62.81 49.14
C SER A 159 15.65 63.15 47.86
N GLN A 160 15.83 64.43 47.59
CA GLN A 160 16.81 65.01 46.70
C GLN A 160 18.17 64.81 47.33
N ASN A 161 18.91 63.82 46.91
CA ASN A 161 20.40 63.71 46.84
C ASN A 161 20.85 62.27 46.63
N ALA A 162 20.43 61.69 45.48
CA ALA A 162 21.30 60.75 44.83
C ALA A 162 21.97 61.53 43.69
N GLU A 163 23.20 61.91 43.88
CA GLU A 163 23.99 62.41 42.74
C GLU A 163 23.91 61.40 41.60
N ALA A 164 23.20 61.80 40.53
CA ALA A 164 23.02 60.95 39.39
C ALA A 164 24.38 60.72 38.77
N PHE A 165 24.84 59.47 38.80
CA PHE A 165 26.07 59.05 38.11
C PHE A 165 25.86 59.29 36.60
N GLU A 166 26.54 60.30 36.04
CA GLU A 166 26.50 60.62 34.62
C GLU A 166 27.85 60.26 34.00
N VAL A 167 27.85 59.42 33.00
CA VAL A 167 29.02 59.12 32.17
C VAL A 167 28.84 59.80 30.82
N LYS A 168 29.65 60.82 30.52
CA LYS A 168 29.55 61.54 29.24
C LYS A 168 29.90 60.59 28.10
N THR A 169 30.94 59.78 28.22
CA THR A 169 31.28 58.77 27.24
C THR A 169 31.93 57.55 27.90
N LEU A 170 31.53 56.37 27.48
CA LEU A 170 32.19 55.08 27.78
C LEU A 170 32.66 54.45 26.50
N HIS A 171 33.95 54.19 26.41
CA HIS A 171 34.58 53.47 25.33
C HIS A 171 35.07 52.12 25.85
N ILE A 172 34.63 51.05 25.21
CA ILE A 172 35.16 49.68 25.40
C ILE A 172 35.90 49.33 24.11
N ASN A 173 37.19 49.09 24.20
CA ASN A 173 38.01 48.73 23.08
C ASN A 173 38.46 47.27 23.19
N ASP A 174 38.18 46.46 22.21
CA ASP A 174 38.59 45.07 22.11
C ASP A 174 38.26 44.27 23.39
N GLY A 175 37.03 44.42 23.86
CA GLY A 175 36.52 43.75 25.04
C GLY A 175 36.18 42.28 24.76
N GLN A 176 36.13 41.49 25.84
CA GLN A 176 35.69 40.11 25.86
C GLN A 176 34.53 39.96 26.85
N VAL A 177 33.48 39.27 26.46
CA VAL A 177 32.39 38.91 27.38
C VAL A 177 32.19 37.41 27.34
N ALA A 178 32.28 36.75 28.45
CA ALA A 178 31.97 35.35 28.63
C ALA A 178 30.57 35.21 29.28
N ILE A 179 29.73 34.39 28.67
CA ILE A 179 28.36 34.16 29.14
C ILE A 179 28.18 32.70 29.51
N THR A 180 27.68 32.45 30.71
CA THR A 180 27.29 31.12 31.20
C THR A 180 25.84 31.18 31.70
N ASP A 181 24.97 30.26 31.19
CA ASP A 181 23.57 30.18 31.68
C ASP A 181 23.31 28.78 32.25
N TYR A 182 23.40 28.65 33.56
CA TYR A 182 23.13 27.39 34.27
C TYR A 182 21.64 27.03 34.26
N GLN A 183 20.73 28.00 34.19
CA GLN A 183 19.29 27.74 34.10
C GLN A 183 18.92 27.06 32.78
N LYS A 184 19.60 27.44 31.71
CA LYS A 184 19.37 26.86 30.37
C LYS A 184 20.39 25.77 30.02
N HIS A 185 21.27 25.37 30.98
CA HIS A 185 22.34 24.39 30.76
C HIS A 185 23.26 24.77 29.59
N GLN A 186 23.50 26.09 29.39
CA GLN A 186 24.40 26.58 28.35
C GLN A 186 25.82 26.71 28.89
N PRO A 187 26.82 26.09 28.22
CA PRO A 187 28.22 26.20 28.66
C PRO A 187 28.74 27.62 28.47
N ARG A 188 29.85 27.92 29.17
CA ARG A 188 30.56 29.17 29.03
C ARG A 188 30.93 29.44 27.58
N THR A 189 30.52 30.57 27.06
CA THR A 189 30.77 31.00 25.67
C THR A 189 31.37 32.38 25.69
N VAL A 190 32.46 32.54 24.97
CA VAL A 190 33.24 33.76 24.95
C VAL A 190 32.99 34.54 23.67
N TYR A 191 32.70 35.81 23.79
CA TYR A 191 32.50 36.78 22.70
C TYR A 191 33.67 37.75 22.74
N ASN A 192 34.43 37.82 21.66
CA ASN A 192 35.66 38.59 21.59
C ASN A 192 35.48 39.84 20.71
N HIS A 193 36.47 40.71 20.78
CA HIS A 193 36.50 41.91 19.93
C HIS A 193 35.26 42.75 20.05
N ILE A 194 34.80 42.99 21.26
CA ILE A 194 33.66 43.83 21.59
C ILE A 194 34.10 45.26 21.71
N GLY A 195 33.63 46.11 20.79
CA GLY A 195 33.75 47.57 20.89
C GLY A 195 32.40 48.14 21.29
N VAL A 196 32.37 49.06 22.25
CA VAL A 196 31.16 49.78 22.65
C VAL A 196 31.54 51.23 22.90
N ASP A 197 30.84 52.13 22.19
CA ASP A 197 30.85 53.54 22.42
C ASP A 197 29.48 53.96 22.94
N LEU A 198 29.43 54.42 24.18
CA LEU A 198 28.23 54.88 24.83
C LEU A 198 28.43 56.35 25.21
N SER A 199 27.51 57.23 24.81
CA SER A 199 27.57 58.69 25.05
C SER A 199 26.32 59.17 25.74
N ASN A 200 26.49 60.14 26.64
CA ASN A 200 25.47 60.84 27.44
C ASN A 200 24.62 59.90 28.32
N PHE A 201 25.25 58.84 28.85
CA PHE A 201 24.56 57.87 29.67
C PHE A 201 24.29 58.42 31.06
N ALA A 202 23.05 58.78 31.34
CA ALA A 202 22.57 59.17 32.65
C ALA A 202 21.15 58.68 32.91
N PRO A 203 20.80 58.40 34.15
CA PRO A 203 19.42 58.03 34.51
C PRO A 203 18.44 59.08 34.06
N GLY A 204 17.37 58.70 33.40
CA GLY A 204 16.30 59.59 32.91
C GLY A 204 16.67 60.43 31.69
N LYS A 205 17.83 60.29 31.09
CA LYS A 205 18.23 60.95 29.83
C LYS A 205 18.38 59.99 28.68
N PRO A 206 18.21 60.43 27.43
CA PRO A 206 18.57 59.65 26.23
C PRO A 206 20.10 59.56 26.11
N PHE A 207 20.57 58.44 25.54
CA PHE A 207 21.97 58.14 25.31
C PHE A 207 22.19 57.66 23.86
N SER A 208 23.41 57.77 23.36
CA SER A 208 23.78 57.16 22.08
C SER A 208 24.68 55.96 22.34
N VAL A 209 24.47 54.93 21.54
CA VAL A 209 25.27 53.67 21.62
C VAL A 209 25.68 53.23 20.23
N THR A 210 26.99 52.93 20.10
CA THR A 210 27.53 52.21 18.97
C THR A 210 28.23 50.97 19.51
N ALA A 211 27.85 49.78 19.09
CA ALA A 211 28.42 48.53 19.55
C ALA A 211 28.81 47.65 18.39
N THR A 212 29.97 47.04 18.46
CA THR A 212 30.45 46.00 17.55
C THR A 212 30.82 44.78 18.33
N VAL A 213 30.27 43.65 17.95
CA VAL A 213 30.50 42.36 18.62
C VAL A 213 30.87 41.31 17.59
N HIS A 214 31.96 40.60 17.81
CA HIS A 214 32.31 39.41 17.06
C HIS A 214 31.78 38.19 17.78
N LEU A 215 30.94 37.41 17.08
CA LEU A 215 30.39 36.19 17.64
C LEU A 215 31.37 35.05 17.47
N PRO A 216 31.42 34.08 18.38
CA PRO A 216 32.31 32.93 18.32
C PRO A 216 31.85 31.99 17.20
N GLY A 217 32.80 31.42 16.46
CA GLY A 217 32.57 30.47 15.37
C GLY A 217 33.46 30.76 14.16
N ALA A 218 33.21 30.06 13.08
CA ALA A 218 33.96 30.27 11.83
C ALA A 218 33.42 31.50 11.07
N GLY A 219 34.32 32.21 10.39
CA GLY A 219 33.99 33.41 9.62
C GLY A 219 34.07 34.70 10.40
N THR A 220 33.59 35.81 9.85
CA THR A 220 33.72 37.14 10.44
C THR A 220 32.66 37.41 11.52
N GLN A 221 31.50 36.88 11.40
CA GLN A 221 30.36 36.92 12.36
C GLN A 221 30.23 38.19 13.18
N VAL A 222 30.03 39.33 12.53
CA VAL A 222 29.97 40.64 13.20
C VAL A 222 28.55 41.11 13.36
N VAL A 223 28.24 41.62 14.55
CA VAL A 223 27.01 42.33 14.89
C VAL A 223 27.36 43.78 15.21
N ASN A 224 26.82 44.74 14.45
CA ASN A 224 26.94 46.17 14.70
C ASN A 224 25.60 46.76 15.09
N LEU A 225 25.54 47.47 16.20
CA LEU A 225 24.39 48.25 16.65
C LEU A 225 24.81 49.72 16.73
N ASP A 226 24.02 50.60 16.15
CA ASP A 226 24.25 52.04 16.20
C ASP A 226 22.87 52.73 16.40
N GLY A 227 22.79 53.59 17.40
CA GLY A 227 21.53 54.27 17.68
C GLY A 227 21.51 55.14 18.92
N THR A 228 20.33 55.68 19.17
CA THR A 228 19.99 56.41 20.37
C THR A 228 18.92 55.70 21.17
N GLY A 229 19.15 55.59 22.47
CA GLY A 229 18.21 54.94 23.39
C GLY A 229 17.89 55.83 24.61
N GLY A 230 16.90 55.40 25.37
CA GLY A 230 16.53 56.04 26.64
C GLY A 230 15.46 57.15 26.53
N PRO A 231 14.99 57.65 27.67
CA PRO A 231 15.44 57.21 29.00
C PRO A 231 15.11 55.77 29.34
N ILE A 232 16.00 55.10 30.08
CA ILE A 232 15.80 53.68 30.45
C ILE A 232 14.52 53.54 31.27
N ASN A 233 13.65 52.62 30.86
CA ASN A 233 12.48 52.25 31.63
C ASN A 233 12.81 51.16 32.63
N ASN A 234 12.98 51.56 33.90
CA ASN A 234 13.39 50.62 34.96
C ASN A 234 12.32 49.59 35.33
N THR A 235 11.03 49.85 35.01
CA THR A 235 9.93 48.91 35.29
C THR A 235 9.72 47.92 34.17
N ASN A 236 9.98 48.31 32.92
CA ASN A 236 9.89 47.47 31.77
C ASN A 236 11.02 47.84 30.77
N MET A 237 12.12 47.16 30.82
CA MET A 237 13.27 47.44 29.96
C MET A 237 12.95 47.30 28.47
N ALA A 238 12.03 46.43 28.11
CA ALA A 238 11.59 46.26 26.71
C ALA A 238 10.81 47.51 26.17
N ALA A 239 10.30 48.34 27.06
CA ALA A 239 9.66 49.61 26.72
C ALA A 239 10.62 50.80 26.66
N THR A 240 11.93 50.60 26.89
CA THR A 240 12.92 51.66 26.73
C THR A 240 12.94 52.16 25.28
N PRO A 241 12.74 53.46 25.06
CA PRO A 241 12.85 54.00 23.69
C PRO A 241 14.21 53.76 23.08
N PHE A 242 14.19 53.44 21.81
CA PHE A 242 15.41 53.21 21.01
C PHE A 242 15.11 53.57 19.55
N ASP A 243 16.07 54.22 18.89
CA ASP A 243 16.03 54.47 17.45
C ASP A 243 17.43 54.24 16.88
N GLY A 244 17.58 53.25 16.04
CA GLY A 244 18.91 52.89 15.59
C GLY A 244 18.92 51.85 14.45
N THR A 245 20.13 51.42 14.10
CA THR A 245 20.39 50.41 13.07
C THR A 245 21.13 49.23 13.65
N LEU A 246 20.68 48.04 13.29
CA LEU A 246 21.37 46.77 13.55
C LEU A 246 21.87 46.17 12.23
N LYS A 247 23.19 45.91 12.15
CA LYS A 247 23.80 45.28 10.97
C LYS A 247 24.37 43.94 11.36
N LEU A 248 23.99 42.92 10.64
CA LEU A 248 24.51 41.57 10.79
C LEU A 248 25.43 41.23 9.61
N ARG A 249 26.58 40.70 9.84
CA ARG A 249 27.50 40.23 8.83
C ARG A 249 27.88 38.79 9.10
N GLU A 250 27.41 37.87 8.25
CA GLU A 250 27.73 36.42 8.27
C GLU A 250 27.49 35.76 9.63
N VAL A 251 26.49 36.18 10.37
CA VAL A 251 26.15 35.63 11.70
C VAL A 251 25.55 34.24 11.56
N ALA A 252 26.19 33.23 12.17
CA ALA A 252 25.64 31.88 12.24
C ALA A 252 24.36 31.86 13.08
N LEU A 253 23.30 31.27 12.60
CA LEU A 253 22.04 31.16 13.33
C LEU A 253 22.20 30.38 14.64
N SER A 254 23.06 29.35 14.65
CA SER A 254 23.43 28.58 15.85
C SER A 254 24.05 29.46 16.93
N ALA A 255 24.83 30.46 16.58
CA ALA A 255 25.37 31.44 17.52
C ALA A 255 24.25 32.37 18.06
N ALA A 256 23.34 32.78 17.19
CA ALA A 256 22.22 33.65 17.58
C ALA A 256 21.13 32.92 18.41
N GLN A 257 20.91 31.65 18.20
CA GLN A 257 19.89 30.84 18.90
C GLN A 257 20.03 30.85 20.41
N ARG A 258 21.27 31.00 20.91
CA ARG A 258 21.54 31.12 22.37
C ARG A 258 20.84 32.32 23.00
N PHE A 259 20.65 33.36 22.23
CA PHE A 259 19.98 34.60 22.68
C PHE A 259 18.49 34.59 22.39
N LEU A 260 18.10 34.03 21.21
CA LEU A 260 16.74 34.15 20.69
C LEU A 260 15.73 33.16 21.30
N ASN A 261 16.14 32.20 22.09
CA ASN A 261 15.30 31.23 22.83
C ASN A 261 13.93 30.90 22.17
N THR A 262 13.92 30.81 20.84
CA THR A 262 12.71 30.63 20.08
C THR A 262 12.58 29.15 19.67
N PRO A 263 11.60 28.39 20.19
CA PRO A 263 11.43 26.96 19.87
C PRO A 263 11.32 26.68 18.37
N ALA A 264 10.79 27.63 17.60
CA ALA A 264 10.63 27.52 16.16
C ALA A 264 11.95 27.44 15.38
N LEU A 265 13.06 27.91 15.96
CA LEU A 265 14.39 27.83 15.34
C LEU A 265 15.15 26.54 15.70
N LYS A 266 14.61 25.72 16.57
CA LYS A 266 15.26 24.46 16.96
C LYS A 266 15.42 23.52 15.77
N GLY A 267 16.66 23.08 15.52
CA GLY A 267 16.96 22.22 14.35
C GLY A 267 17.13 22.99 13.04
N THR A 268 17.20 24.35 13.12
CA THR A 268 17.55 25.18 11.96
C THR A 268 18.98 25.67 12.07
N ASP A 269 19.67 25.77 10.94
CA ASP A 269 20.99 26.41 10.84
C ASP A 269 21.08 27.22 9.55
N ALA A 270 21.84 28.32 9.63
CA ALA A 270 22.01 29.21 8.47
C ALA A 270 23.05 30.29 8.82
N THR A 271 23.53 30.99 7.78
CA THR A 271 24.29 32.21 7.95
C THR A 271 23.41 33.40 7.62
N ILE A 272 23.32 34.37 8.54
CA ILE A 272 22.44 35.56 8.42
C ILE A 272 23.28 36.81 8.20
N SER A 273 22.92 37.61 7.21
CA SER A 273 23.41 38.97 7.01
C SER A 273 22.21 39.88 6.79
N GLY A 274 22.30 41.13 7.27
CA GLY A 274 21.21 42.06 7.09
C GLY A 274 21.49 43.43 7.67
N ASP A 275 20.75 44.42 7.17
CA ASP A 275 20.72 45.80 7.64
C ASP A 275 19.29 46.16 8.07
N MET A 276 19.12 46.49 9.33
CA MET A 276 17.80 46.70 9.94
C MET A 276 17.74 48.03 10.69
N LYS A 277 16.70 48.80 10.45
CA LYS A 277 16.33 49.92 11.30
C LYS A 277 15.40 49.41 12.38
N ILE A 278 15.62 49.77 13.60
CA ILE A 278 14.82 49.41 14.76
C ILE A 278 14.41 50.70 15.49
N LYS A 279 13.12 50.86 15.71
CA LYS A 279 12.59 52.00 16.47
C LYS A 279 11.61 51.47 17.53
N ASN A 280 11.97 51.67 18.79
CA ASN A 280 11.08 51.36 19.90
C ASN A 280 10.53 52.66 20.53
N GLN A 281 9.22 52.79 20.54
CA GLN A 281 8.55 53.92 21.20
C GLN A 281 7.59 53.36 22.25
N ALA A 282 8.04 53.30 23.51
CA ALA A 282 7.23 52.91 24.65
C ALA A 282 6.58 51.52 24.51
N GLY A 283 7.31 50.54 23.91
CA GLY A 283 6.81 49.17 23.70
C GLY A 283 6.18 48.92 22.33
N SER A 284 6.10 49.94 21.47
CA SER A 284 5.83 49.73 20.06
C SER A 284 7.15 49.68 19.28
N VAL A 285 7.53 48.47 18.85
CA VAL A 285 8.80 48.24 18.15
C VAL A 285 8.53 48.19 16.64
N ALA A 286 9.00 49.19 15.93
CA ALA A 286 9.02 49.17 14.46
C ALA A 286 10.38 48.64 13.99
N SER A 287 10.39 47.72 13.02
CA SER A 287 11.60 47.24 12.40
C SER A 287 11.40 47.14 10.88
N GLN A 288 12.37 47.66 10.14
CA GLN A 288 12.40 47.56 8.68
C GLN A 288 13.82 47.33 8.20
N GLY A 289 13.93 46.52 7.14
CA GLY A 289 15.26 46.23 6.62
C GLY A 289 15.29 45.09 5.64
N THR A 290 16.52 44.68 5.37
CA THR A 290 16.79 43.51 4.51
C THR A 290 17.56 42.46 5.28
N ILE A 291 17.09 41.21 5.24
CA ILE A 291 17.75 40.04 5.81
C ILE A 291 18.05 39.07 4.69
N LYS A 292 19.27 38.55 4.67
CA LYS A 292 19.72 37.48 3.77
C LYS A 292 20.16 36.29 4.60
N VAL A 293 19.52 35.14 4.34
CA VAL A 293 19.81 33.84 4.99
C VAL A 293 20.49 32.97 3.95
N GLN A 294 21.73 32.59 4.20
CA GLN A 294 22.55 31.76 3.31
C GLN A 294 22.64 30.34 3.88
N ASN A 295 22.70 29.35 3.00
CA ASN A 295 22.82 27.92 3.34
C ASN A 295 21.79 27.43 4.37
N PRO A 296 20.49 27.77 4.25
CA PRO A 296 19.53 27.43 5.25
C PRO A 296 19.31 25.91 5.33
N VAL A 297 19.42 25.37 6.53
CA VAL A 297 19.08 23.99 6.89
C VAL A 297 17.92 24.08 7.88
N ILE A 298 16.76 23.53 7.55
CA ILE A 298 15.58 23.56 8.40
C ILE A 298 15.19 22.10 8.73
N HIS A 299 15.20 21.75 10.01
CA HIS A 299 14.95 20.38 10.52
C HIS A 299 15.77 19.30 9.77
N GLY A 300 17.04 19.62 9.49
CA GLY A 300 17.98 18.73 8.80
C GLY A 300 17.83 18.70 7.26
N VAL A 301 16.91 19.48 6.68
CA VAL A 301 16.74 19.60 5.24
C VAL A 301 17.47 20.81 4.71
N THR A 302 18.49 20.61 3.87
CA THR A 302 19.21 21.68 3.18
C THR A 302 18.36 22.21 2.03
N LEU A 303 18.01 23.49 2.03
CA LEU A 303 17.18 24.09 0.97
C LEU A 303 17.94 24.21 -0.36
N GLY A 304 19.25 24.50 -0.30
CA GLY A 304 20.12 24.65 -1.49
C GLY A 304 19.94 25.97 -2.25
N TYR A 305 19.28 26.95 -1.64
CA TYR A 305 19.13 28.31 -2.13
C TYR A 305 19.07 29.31 -0.97
N PRO A 306 19.50 30.56 -1.16
CA PRO A 306 19.40 31.60 -0.13
C PRO A 306 17.95 32.10 0.01
N ILE A 307 17.62 32.58 1.19
CA ILE A 307 16.37 33.32 1.45
C ILE A 307 16.72 34.78 1.69
N THR A 308 16.06 35.70 0.99
CA THR A 308 16.16 37.13 1.26
C THR A 308 14.80 37.66 1.65
N ALA A 309 14.76 38.60 2.58
CA ALA A 309 13.53 39.23 3.05
C ALA A 309 13.74 40.74 3.15
N ASP A 310 12.95 41.49 2.40
CA ASP A 310 12.73 42.92 2.63
C ASP A 310 11.47 43.08 3.43
N TYR A 311 11.58 43.64 4.62
CA TYR A 311 10.44 43.67 5.52
C TYR A 311 10.24 45.06 6.16
N ASN A 312 9.00 45.30 6.56
CA ASN A 312 8.59 46.39 7.44
C ASN A 312 7.52 45.83 8.36
N LEU A 313 7.84 45.79 9.65
CA LEU A 313 6.94 45.26 10.68
C LEU A 313 6.88 46.22 11.88
N THR A 314 5.79 46.14 12.59
CA THR A 314 5.64 46.76 13.92
C THR A 314 5.13 45.72 14.88
N ASP A 315 5.75 45.66 16.06
CA ASP A 315 5.36 44.77 17.15
C ASP A 315 4.91 45.63 18.34
N ASP A 316 3.69 45.38 18.78
CA ASP A 316 3.21 45.98 20.07
C ASP A 316 3.54 44.97 21.18
N VAL A 317 4.66 45.15 21.82
CA VAL A 317 5.17 44.24 22.88
C VAL A 317 4.18 44.14 24.05
N ASN A 318 3.36 45.16 24.30
CA ASN A 318 2.38 45.13 25.40
C ASN A 318 1.13 44.31 25.06
N ARG A 319 0.77 44.29 23.81
CA ARG A 319 -0.38 43.53 23.28
C ARG A 319 0.06 42.17 22.68
N ASP A 320 1.35 42.01 22.39
CA ASP A 320 1.93 40.86 21.74
C ASP A 320 1.37 40.65 20.31
N VAL A 321 1.23 41.78 19.59
CA VAL A 321 0.65 41.81 18.23
C VAL A 321 1.69 42.32 17.24
N LEU A 322 2.07 41.43 16.34
CA LEU A 322 2.95 41.72 15.21
C LEU A 322 2.13 42.12 14.00
N ASN A 323 2.40 43.29 13.44
CA ASN A 323 1.88 43.78 12.16
C ASN A 323 2.96 43.77 11.10
N ILE A 324 2.76 43.06 10.00
CA ILE A 324 3.64 42.97 8.83
C ILE A 324 3.07 43.83 7.72
N SER A 325 3.52 45.08 7.63
CA SER A 325 3.07 46.02 6.59
C SER A 325 3.74 45.71 5.24
N LYS A 326 4.94 45.13 5.27
CA LYS A 326 5.67 44.63 4.10
C LYS A 326 6.50 43.39 4.52
N GLY A 327 6.33 42.30 3.79
CA GLY A 327 7.17 41.12 3.89
C GLY A 327 7.40 40.60 2.47
N ALA A 328 8.39 41.17 1.78
CA ALA A 328 8.82 40.68 0.46
C ALA A 328 9.92 39.66 0.65
N LEU A 329 9.55 38.38 0.52
CA LEU A 329 10.49 37.26 0.64
C LEU A 329 10.93 36.80 -0.76
N ARG A 330 12.16 36.36 -0.86
CA ARG A 330 12.69 35.72 -2.06
C ARG A 330 13.39 34.42 -1.69
N LEU A 331 12.83 33.30 -2.15
CA LEU A 331 13.38 31.96 -1.97
C LEU A 331 14.22 31.61 -3.20
N GLY A 332 15.54 31.82 -3.15
CA GLY A 332 16.35 31.76 -4.37
C GLY A 332 15.87 32.77 -5.42
N SER A 333 15.25 32.28 -6.49
CA SER A 333 14.66 33.14 -7.54
C SER A 333 13.17 33.49 -7.30
N THR A 334 12.52 32.83 -6.36
CA THR A 334 11.06 32.83 -6.15
C THR A 334 10.61 33.98 -5.25
N PRO A 335 9.89 35.00 -5.76
CA PRO A 335 9.34 36.07 -4.96
C PRO A 335 8.03 35.68 -4.28
N LEU A 336 7.92 35.97 -2.97
CA LEU A 336 6.73 35.83 -2.16
C LEU A 336 6.44 37.15 -1.44
N SER A 337 5.19 37.50 -1.25
CA SER A 337 4.78 38.65 -0.45
C SER A 337 3.89 38.20 0.70
N LEU A 338 4.20 38.66 1.91
CA LEU A 338 3.44 38.41 3.13
C LEU A 338 3.08 39.74 3.78
N THR A 339 1.80 39.94 4.06
CA THR A 339 1.31 41.13 4.79
C THR A 339 0.20 40.73 5.76
N GLY A 340 -0.01 41.49 6.82
CA GLY A 340 -1.09 41.20 7.77
C GLY A 340 -0.66 41.28 9.22
N THR A 341 -1.41 40.64 10.10
CA THR A 341 -1.21 40.70 11.56
C THR A 341 -1.12 39.31 12.16
N MET A 342 -0.34 39.19 13.23
CA MET A 342 -0.26 38.02 14.08
C MET A 342 -0.39 38.43 15.55
N ASP A 343 -1.40 37.93 16.25
CA ASP A 343 -1.58 38.05 17.68
C ASP A 343 -1.00 36.82 18.36
N MET A 344 0.10 37.00 19.08
CA MET A 344 0.86 35.93 19.73
C MET A 344 0.39 35.67 21.16
N LYS A 345 -0.45 36.56 21.74
CA LYS A 345 -0.93 36.43 23.11
C LYS A 345 -1.83 35.20 23.34
N PRO A 346 -2.77 34.85 22.43
CA PRO A 346 -3.55 33.62 22.58
C PRO A 346 -2.68 32.38 22.32
N THR A 347 -3.01 31.26 22.97
CA THR A 347 -2.39 29.97 22.70
C THR A 347 -3.45 29.00 22.20
N PRO A 348 -3.45 28.63 20.92
CA PRO A 348 -2.50 29.02 19.86
C PRO A 348 -2.68 30.46 19.37
N ALA A 349 -1.58 31.04 18.86
CA ALA A 349 -1.57 32.37 18.27
C ALA A 349 -2.60 32.52 17.14
N GLN A 350 -3.09 33.77 16.93
CA GLN A 350 -4.06 34.10 15.87
C GLN A 350 -3.37 34.84 14.73
N VAL A 351 -3.72 34.51 13.49
CA VAL A 351 -3.19 35.17 12.30
C VAL A 351 -4.29 35.77 11.44
N ASN A 352 -3.97 36.85 10.77
CA ASN A 352 -4.76 37.47 9.72
C ASN A 352 -3.77 37.97 8.65
N VAL A 353 -3.32 37.05 7.78
CA VAL A 353 -2.21 37.29 6.87
C VAL A 353 -2.58 36.94 5.42
N GLN A 354 -2.11 37.78 4.50
CA GLN A 354 -2.22 37.62 3.07
C GLN A 354 -0.87 37.15 2.52
N LEU A 355 -0.83 36.02 1.88
CA LEU A 355 0.32 35.49 1.14
C LEU A 355 0.06 35.62 -0.36
N LYS A 356 0.97 36.30 -1.07
CA LYS A 356 0.94 36.37 -2.51
C LYS A 356 2.24 35.84 -3.11
N ALA A 357 2.09 35.06 -4.15
CA ALA A 357 3.18 34.51 -4.94
C ALA A 357 2.82 34.64 -6.42
N ALA A 358 3.69 35.21 -7.23
CA ALA A 358 3.43 35.36 -8.63
C ALA A 358 4.50 34.64 -9.44
N ASP A 359 4.08 33.63 -10.19
CA ASP A 359 4.90 32.85 -11.10
C ASP A 359 6.22 32.32 -10.48
N VAL A 360 6.12 31.69 -9.32
CA VAL A 360 7.23 31.24 -8.51
C VAL A 360 7.62 29.80 -8.81
N SER A 361 8.87 29.39 -8.51
CA SER A 361 9.34 28.02 -8.66
C SER A 361 8.68 27.08 -7.64
N LEU A 362 7.87 26.16 -8.11
CA LEU A 362 7.23 25.17 -7.24
C LEU A 362 8.24 24.23 -6.57
N GLY A 363 9.38 23.97 -7.21
CA GLY A 363 10.44 23.16 -6.63
C GLY A 363 11.08 23.79 -5.39
N GLU A 364 11.28 25.12 -5.39
CA GLU A 364 11.81 25.86 -4.23
C GLU A 364 10.78 25.89 -3.09
N VAL A 365 9.51 26.15 -3.42
CA VAL A 365 8.41 26.13 -2.44
C VAL A 365 8.23 24.74 -1.84
N ALA A 366 8.31 23.68 -2.65
CA ALA A 366 8.17 22.29 -2.19
C ALA A 366 9.26 21.88 -1.21
N LYS A 367 10.51 22.30 -1.49
CA LYS A 367 11.64 22.04 -0.57
C LYS A 367 11.42 22.73 0.79
N LEU A 368 10.99 23.99 0.79
CA LEU A 368 10.69 24.72 2.02
C LEU A 368 9.55 24.06 2.79
N SER A 369 8.47 23.71 2.12
CA SER A 369 7.33 23.02 2.74
C SER A 369 7.73 21.68 3.36
N SER A 370 8.58 20.91 2.67
CA SER A 370 9.11 19.64 3.20
C SER A 370 9.97 19.86 4.45
N ALA A 371 10.78 20.90 4.45
CA ALA A 371 11.60 21.27 5.61
C ALA A 371 10.74 21.71 6.80
N MET A 372 9.58 22.29 6.55
CA MET A 372 8.61 22.67 7.59
C MET A 372 7.67 21.53 8.01
N GLY A 373 7.89 20.30 7.52
CA GLY A 373 7.07 19.13 7.86
C GLY A 373 5.72 19.05 7.13
N VAL A 374 5.49 19.93 6.15
CA VAL A 374 4.31 19.84 5.27
C VAL A 374 4.62 18.82 4.18
N ALA A 375 3.86 17.73 4.16
CA ALA A 375 4.18 16.53 3.40
C ALA A 375 4.13 16.73 1.88
N PHE A 376 5.30 17.00 1.30
CA PHE A 376 5.56 16.47 -0.03
C PHE A 376 6.21 15.10 0.15
N ALA A 377 5.69 14.08 -0.53
CA ALA A 377 6.18 12.72 -0.37
C ALA A 377 7.71 12.66 -0.55
N PRO A 378 8.45 12.06 0.40
CA PRO A 378 9.91 11.99 0.32
C PRO A 378 10.38 11.32 -0.98
N GLY A 379 11.31 11.97 -1.68
CA GLY A 379 11.86 11.45 -2.94
C GLY A 379 11.07 11.84 -4.20
N MET A 380 10.08 12.74 -4.09
CA MET A 380 9.41 13.33 -5.25
C MET A 380 10.11 14.62 -5.69
N ASN A 381 10.31 14.75 -7.00
CA ASN A 381 10.81 15.94 -7.64
C ASN A 381 9.65 16.61 -8.37
N ILE A 382 9.33 17.84 -7.95
CA ILE A 382 8.24 18.62 -8.51
C ILE A 382 8.83 19.85 -9.18
N LYS A 383 8.57 20.01 -10.46
CA LYS A 383 8.94 21.17 -11.27
C LYS A 383 7.67 21.86 -11.74
N GLY A 384 7.75 23.15 -11.95
CA GLY A 384 6.62 23.94 -12.43
C GLY A 384 6.63 25.34 -11.85
N ARG A 385 5.62 26.10 -12.20
CA ARG A 385 5.41 27.50 -11.78
C ARG A 385 4.15 27.56 -10.94
N LEU A 386 4.18 28.36 -9.86
CA LEU A 386 3.08 28.56 -8.94
C LEU A 386 2.72 30.03 -8.82
N SER A 387 1.47 30.36 -8.85
CA SER A 387 0.93 31.63 -8.41
C SER A 387 -0.08 31.39 -7.31
N ALA A 388 -0.04 32.18 -6.25
CA ALA A 388 -0.96 32.05 -5.13
C ALA A 388 -1.37 33.42 -4.64
N ASP A 389 -2.62 33.55 -4.24
CA ASP A 389 -3.17 34.66 -3.48
C ASP A 389 -4.06 34.06 -2.40
N VAL A 390 -3.50 33.91 -1.19
CA VAL A 390 -4.13 33.18 -0.11
C VAL A 390 -4.15 34.03 1.14
N HIS A 391 -5.34 34.22 1.69
CA HIS A 391 -5.58 34.85 2.97
C HIS A 391 -5.80 33.78 4.04
N ALA A 392 -5.01 33.83 5.09
CA ALA A 392 -5.10 32.92 6.25
C ALA A 392 -5.59 33.73 7.48
N GLN A 393 -6.67 33.28 8.10
CA GLN A 393 -7.27 33.92 9.26
C GLN A 393 -7.59 32.92 10.37
N GLY A 394 -7.38 33.33 11.63
CA GLY A 394 -7.71 32.55 12.83
C GLY A 394 -6.47 31.85 13.43
N SER A 395 -6.68 30.74 14.09
CA SER A 395 -5.61 30.04 14.82
C SER A 395 -4.49 29.54 13.90
N THR A 396 -3.22 29.72 14.33
CA THR A 396 -2.04 29.20 13.61
C THR A 396 -2.03 27.69 13.43
N GLN A 397 -2.72 26.94 14.29
CA GLN A 397 -2.82 25.49 14.16
C GLN A 397 -3.86 25.05 13.13
N LYS A 398 -4.93 25.85 12.94
CA LYS A 398 -6.02 25.57 11.98
C LYS A 398 -6.52 26.87 11.36
N PRO A 399 -5.72 27.55 10.54
CA PRO A 399 -6.17 28.79 9.92
C PRO A 399 -7.28 28.53 8.89
N ALA A 400 -8.25 29.42 8.86
CA ALA A 400 -9.21 29.48 7.78
C ALA A 400 -8.53 30.09 6.54
N LEU A 401 -8.37 29.30 5.48
CA LEU A 401 -7.72 29.73 4.26
C LEU A 401 -8.76 30.13 3.21
N ASN A 402 -8.59 31.30 2.61
CA ASN A 402 -9.37 31.78 1.48
C ASN A 402 -8.43 32.22 0.38
N GLY A 403 -8.74 31.88 -0.87
CA GLY A 403 -7.92 32.35 -1.97
C GLY A 403 -7.84 31.40 -3.14
N THR A 404 -6.83 31.63 -3.96
CA THR A 404 -6.57 30.84 -5.17
C THR A 404 -5.11 30.47 -5.27
N ILE A 405 -4.87 29.27 -5.80
CA ILE A 405 -3.55 28.79 -6.15
C ILE A 405 -3.62 28.30 -7.60
N SER A 406 -2.75 28.82 -8.44
CA SER A 406 -2.62 28.39 -9.83
C SER A 406 -1.24 27.78 -10.05
N ALA A 407 -1.18 26.60 -10.62
CA ALA A 407 0.07 26.01 -11.01
C ALA A 407 0.11 25.71 -12.51
N ARG A 408 1.27 25.93 -13.13
CA ARG A 408 1.48 25.80 -14.57
C ARG A 408 2.72 24.94 -14.85
N ASN A 409 2.65 24.17 -15.95
CA ASN A 409 3.75 23.33 -16.41
C ASN A 409 4.31 22.41 -15.31
N LEU A 410 3.40 21.80 -14.54
CA LEU A 410 3.80 20.85 -13.50
C LEU A 410 4.39 19.61 -14.13
N ASN A 411 5.54 19.18 -13.61
CA ASN A 411 6.15 17.89 -13.89
C ASN A 411 6.52 17.25 -12.56
N ILE A 412 5.89 16.14 -12.26
CA ILE A 412 6.04 15.42 -11.01
C ILE A 412 6.70 14.08 -11.31
N SER A 413 7.85 13.82 -10.72
CA SER A 413 8.61 12.58 -10.88
C SER A 413 9.22 12.16 -9.55
N GLY A 414 9.64 10.92 -9.39
CA GLY A 414 10.32 10.47 -8.19
C GLY A 414 10.02 9.03 -7.79
N LYS A 415 10.51 8.66 -6.62
CA LYS A 415 10.36 7.30 -6.08
C LYS A 415 8.88 7.00 -5.83
N GLY A 416 8.35 5.97 -6.51
CA GLY A 416 6.92 5.61 -6.44
C GLY A 416 6.09 6.06 -7.64
N LEU A 417 6.63 6.93 -8.51
CA LEU A 417 6.04 7.22 -9.81
C LEU A 417 6.88 6.55 -10.89
N PRO A 418 6.35 5.56 -11.60
CA PRO A 418 7.10 4.85 -12.66
C PRO A 418 7.43 5.73 -13.83
N GLN A 419 6.62 6.75 -14.04
CA GLN A 419 6.81 7.76 -15.07
C GLN A 419 6.38 9.13 -14.55
N ALA A 420 6.98 10.17 -15.09
CA ALA A 420 6.63 11.52 -14.74
C ALA A 420 5.17 11.84 -15.13
N VAL A 421 4.51 12.56 -14.24
CA VAL A 421 3.16 13.09 -14.47
C VAL A 421 3.30 14.56 -14.85
N SER A 422 2.77 14.93 -16.00
CA SER A 422 2.72 16.31 -16.50
C SER A 422 1.31 16.87 -16.34
N VAL A 423 1.21 18.06 -15.74
CA VAL A 423 -0.05 18.82 -15.62
C VAL A 423 0.21 20.22 -16.18
N PRO A 424 -0.31 20.56 -17.38
CA PRO A 424 -0.09 21.86 -18.00
C PRO A 424 -0.61 23.02 -17.16
N ALA A 425 -1.78 22.87 -16.57
CA ALA A 425 -2.40 23.89 -15.74
C ALA A 425 -3.36 23.25 -14.71
N ILE A 426 -3.33 23.76 -13.48
CA ILE A 426 -4.31 23.50 -12.45
C ILE A 426 -4.57 24.78 -11.66
N ASP A 427 -5.83 25.08 -11.42
CA ASP A 427 -6.29 26.18 -10.60
C ASP A 427 -7.07 25.65 -9.42
N LEU A 428 -6.67 26.05 -8.22
CA LEU A 428 -7.31 25.67 -6.97
C LEU A 428 -7.99 26.88 -6.36
N LYS A 429 -9.23 26.71 -5.94
CA LYS A 429 -9.97 27.67 -5.12
C LYS A 429 -10.08 27.12 -3.72
N MET A 430 -9.66 27.93 -2.77
CA MET A 430 -9.68 27.61 -1.35
C MET A 430 -10.74 28.42 -0.62
N THR A 431 -11.44 27.79 0.28
CA THR A 431 -12.34 28.38 1.28
C THR A 431 -11.99 27.79 2.65
N PRO A 432 -12.49 28.30 3.77
CA PRO A 432 -12.16 27.75 5.09
C PRO A 432 -12.43 26.25 5.27
N THR A 433 -13.37 25.70 4.51
CA THR A 433 -13.80 24.30 4.66
C THR A 433 -13.50 23.43 3.44
N GLN A 434 -13.12 24.04 2.32
CA GLN A 434 -13.05 23.34 1.05
C GLN A 434 -11.92 23.86 0.15
N VAL A 435 -11.27 22.94 -0.53
CA VAL A 435 -10.39 23.21 -1.69
C VAL A 435 -10.97 22.53 -2.91
N SER A 436 -11.22 23.26 -3.98
CA SER A 436 -11.70 22.73 -5.25
C SER A 436 -10.73 23.03 -6.38
N SER A 437 -10.55 22.09 -7.30
CA SER A 437 -9.81 22.33 -8.54
C SER A 437 -10.76 22.74 -9.67
N ASN A 438 -10.23 23.43 -10.69
CA ASN A 438 -10.84 23.38 -12.02
C ASN A 438 -10.77 21.96 -12.58
N GLU A 439 -11.40 21.71 -13.72
CA GLU A 439 -11.07 20.53 -14.53
C GLU A 439 -9.69 20.76 -15.17
N PHE A 440 -8.76 19.84 -14.94
CA PHE A 440 -7.40 19.91 -15.44
C PHE A 440 -6.99 18.58 -16.07
N THR A 441 -6.02 18.64 -16.96
CA THR A 441 -5.48 17.45 -17.63
C THR A 441 -4.17 17.05 -16.97
N ALA A 442 -4.08 15.80 -16.52
CA ALA A 442 -2.83 15.15 -16.16
C ALA A 442 -2.42 14.16 -17.26
N ALA A 443 -1.16 14.14 -17.63
CA ALA A 443 -0.65 13.22 -18.64
C ALA A 443 0.52 12.41 -18.09
N THR A 444 0.49 11.10 -18.30
CA THR A 444 1.57 10.17 -17.94
C THR A 444 1.60 9.03 -18.95
N ALA A 445 2.79 8.63 -19.41
CA ALA A 445 2.97 7.49 -20.33
C ALA A 445 2.11 7.56 -21.60
N GLY A 446 1.84 8.76 -22.13
CA GLY A 446 0.95 8.94 -23.30
C GLY A 446 -0.54 9.00 -22.97
N THR A 447 -0.94 8.61 -21.77
CA THR A 447 -2.33 8.68 -21.31
C THR A 447 -2.66 10.06 -20.75
N ARG A 448 -3.77 10.63 -21.20
CA ARG A 448 -4.31 11.90 -20.71
C ARG A 448 -5.54 11.62 -19.83
N LEU A 449 -5.52 12.18 -18.63
CA LEU A 449 -6.59 12.08 -17.64
C LEU A 449 -7.14 13.48 -17.41
N SER A 450 -8.42 13.71 -17.70
CA SER A 450 -9.12 14.93 -17.27
C SER A 450 -9.61 14.68 -15.84
N THR A 451 -9.25 15.56 -14.94
CA THR A 451 -9.48 15.37 -13.51
C THR A 451 -10.03 16.65 -12.91
N GLN A 452 -10.99 16.52 -12.02
CA GLN A 452 -11.50 17.56 -11.15
C GLN A 452 -11.70 17.00 -9.75
N PHE A 453 -11.35 17.76 -8.71
CA PHE A 453 -11.58 17.31 -7.35
C PHE A 453 -12.04 18.43 -6.41
N THR A 454 -12.65 18.03 -5.33
CA THR A 454 -12.98 18.85 -4.18
C THR A 454 -12.53 18.14 -2.92
N LEU A 455 -11.78 18.85 -2.07
CA LEU A 455 -11.39 18.39 -0.74
C LEU A 455 -12.19 19.19 0.29
N THR A 456 -12.93 18.52 1.15
CA THR A 456 -13.61 19.12 2.29
C THR A 456 -12.88 18.75 3.58
N ASN A 457 -13.01 19.60 4.61
CA ASN A 457 -12.34 19.41 5.90
C ASN A 457 -10.81 19.27 5.80
N TYR A 458 -10.18 19.93 4.83
CA TYR A 458 -8.77 19.75 4.50
C TYR A 458 -7.81 20.19 5.61
N THR A 459 -8.23 21.09 6.51
CA THR A 459 -7.48 21.50 7.71
C THR A 459 -7.72 20.57 8.90
N GLY A 460 -8.65 19.61 8.79
CA GLY A 460 -9.01 18.67 9.84
C GLY A 460 -8.16 17.41 9.86
N ALA A 461 -8.43 16.55 10.83
CA ALA A 461 -7.73 15.26 10.98
C ALA A 461 -8.06 14.26 9.88
N GLY A 462 -9.18 14.43 9.15
CA GLY A 462 -9.66 13.54 8.10
C GLY A 462 -10.29 14.31 6.97
N PRO A 463 -9.52 14.77 5.95
CA PRO A 463 -10.10 15.37 4.77
C PRO A 463 -10.87 14.35 3.94
N ASP A 464 -12.02 14.78 3.40
CA ASP A 464 -12.81 14.01 2.45
C ASP A 464 -12.57 14.52 1.03
N ILE A 465 -12.42 13.59 0.10
CA ILE A 465 -12.27 13.88 -1.33
C ILE A 465 -13.55 13.56 -2.07
N ASN A 466 -13.87 14.38 -3.06
CA ASN A 466 -14.81 14.10 -4.13
C ASN A 466 -14.09 14.41 -5.45
N ALA A 467 -13.79 13.38 -6.23
CA ALA A 467 -13.02 13.51 -7.45
C ALA A 467 -13.70 12.81 -8.63
N THR A 468 -13.60 13.43 -9.80
CA THR A 468 -13.96 12.83 -11.08
C THR A 468 -12.71 12.74 -11.95
N VAL A 469 -12.48 11.57 -12.52
CA VAL A 469 -11.37 11.29 -13.43
C VAL A 469 -11.93 10.74 -14.73
N ARG A 470 -11.65 11.39 -15.83
CA ARG A 470 -12.06 10.98 -17.17
C ARG A 470 -10.86 10.76 -18.06
N THR A 471 -10.95 9.76 -18.90
CA THR A 471 -10.00 9.58 -20.00
C THR A 471 -10.71 9.08 -21.23
N SER A 472 -10.29 9.57 -22.37
CA SER A 472 -10.74 9.07 -23.67
C SER A 472 -9.55 8.42 -24.37
N ASN A 473 -9.76 7.20 -24.87
CA ASN A 473 -8.77 6.47 -25.66
C ASN A 473 -7.41 6.24 -24.98
N ALA A 474 -7.40 6.06 -23.63
CA ALA A 474 -6.20 5.67 -22.93
C ALA A 474 -5.71 4.29 -23.39
N GLN A 475 -4.41 4.12 -23.57
CA GLN A 475 -3.85 2.84 -23.94
C GLN A 475 -3.95 1.85 -22.77
N VAL A 476 -4.53 0.69 -23.03
CA VAL A 476 -4.70 -0.37 -21.99
C VAL A 476 -3.35 -0.78 -21.40
N GLY A 477 -2.28 -0.84 -22.22
CA GLY A 477 -0.93 -1.16 -21.76
C GLY A 477 -0.40 -0.14 -20.76
N ASP A 478 -0.62 1.15 -21.00
CA ASP A 478 -0.19 2.22 -20.11
C ASP A 478 -0.93 2.15 -18.77
N LEU A 479 -2.24 1.91 -18.80
CA LEU A 479 -3.04 1.75 -17.58
C LEU A 479 -2.62 0.54 -16.75
N ILE A 480 -2.31 -0.59 -17.40
CA ILE A 480 -1.75 -1.76 -16.73
C ILE A 480 -0.40 -1.42 -16.08
N ASN A 481 0.48 -0.72 -16.78
CA ASN A 481 1.79 -0.31 -16.26
C ASN A 481 1.66 0.67 -15.09
N ILE A 482 0.75 1.63 -15.19
CA ILE A 482 0.41 2.56 -14.10
C ILE A 482 -0.09 1.75 -12.90
N GLY A 483 -1.05 0.84 -13.08
CA GLY A 483 -1.57 0.01 -12.00
C GLY A 483 -0.51 -0.84 -11.30
N LYS A 484 0.40 -1.47 -12.06
CA LYS A 484 1.55 -2.22 -11.50
C LYS A 484 2.44 -1.34 -10.65
N ALA A 485 2.73 -0.16 -11.11
CA ALA A 485 3.59 0.78 -10.44
C ALA A 485 3.00 1.28 -9.11
N TYR A 486 1.69 1.39 -9.05
CA TYR A 486 0.97 1.72 -7.83
C TYR A 486 0.62 0.49 -6.96
N GLY A 487 1.29 -0.66 -7.21
CA GLY A 487 1.23 -1.82 -6.33
C GLY A 487 0.05 -2.77 -6.58
N ALA A 488 -0.66 -2.65 -7.72
CA ALA A 488 -1.70 -3.61 -8.10
C ALA A 488 -1.05 -4.95 -8.51
N THR A 489 -0.73 -5.79 -7.53
CA THR A 489 -0.05 -7.09 -7.72
C THR A 489 -0.82 -8.04 -8.61
N SER A 490 -2.15 -7.91 -8.69
CA SER A 490 -3.01 -8.67 -9.60
C SER A 490 -2.71 -8.42 -11.09
N LEU A 491 -2.05 -7.31 -11.43
CA LEU A 491 -1.65 -6.98 -12.80
C LEU A 491 -0.25 -7.50 -13.16
N ASN A 492 0.47 -8.14 -12.23
CA ASN A 492 1.80 -8.67 -12.50
C ASN A 492 1.75 -9.73 -13.60
N GLY A 493 2.68 -9.65 -14.54
CA GLY A 493 2.71 -10.53 -15.71
C GLY A 493 1.66 -10.23 -16.79
N MET A 494 0.74 -9.30 -16.55
CA MET A 494 -0.23 -8.86 -17.56
C MET A 494 0.37 -7.81 -18.49
N SER A 495 -0.04 -7.85 -19.75
CA SER A 495 0.21 -6.80 -20.75
C SER A 495 -1.02 -6.65 -21.64
N GLY A 496 -1.15 -5.49 -22.25
CA GLY A 496 -2.31 -5.25 -23.10
C GLY A 496 -2.07 -4.15 -24.12
N SER A 497 -2.93 -4.11 -25.13
CA SER A 497 -3.05 -3.07 -26.14
C SER A 497 -4.52 -2.74 -26.35
N GLY A 498 -4.79 -1.74 -27.18
CA GLY A 498 -6.14 -1.23 -27.37
C GLY A 498 -6.47 -0.02 -26.54
N THR A 499 -7.69 0.46 -26.59
CA THR A 499 -8.10 1.72 -25.95
C THR A 499 -9.19 1.51 -24.92
N LEU A 500 -9.10 2.27 -23.84
CA LEU A 500 -10.07 2.32 -22.76
C LEU A 500 -10.45 3.77 -22.49
N SER A 501 -11.72 4.09 -22.60
CA SER A 501 -12.29 5.35 -22.12
C SER A 501 -12.93 5.08 -20.76
N LEU A 502 -12.70 5.97 -19.80
CA LEU A 502 -13.20 5.85 -18.43
C LEU A 502 -13.82 7.16 -17.95
N ASP A 503 -14.86 7.06 -17.17
CA ASP A 503 -15.40 8.14 -16.32
C ASP A 503 -15.55 7.56 -14.90
N VAL A 504 -14.72 8.02 -13.98
CA VAL A 504 -14.62 7.49 -12.62
C VAL A 504 -14.91 8.59 -11.63
N HIS A 505 -15.82 8.33 -10.73
CA HIS A 505 -16.11 9.17 -9.58
C HIS A 505 -15.63 8.48 -8.30
N ALA A 506 -14.88 9.20 -7.48
CA ALA A 506 -14.35 8.72 -6.21
C ALA A 506 -14.74 9.69 -5.09
N SER A 507 -15.25 9.20 -3.97
CA SER A 507 -15.63 10.02 -2.83
C SER A 507 -15.36 9.32 -1.50
N GLY A 508 -15.01 10.09 -0.47
CA GLY A 508 -14.80 9.59 0.90
C GLY A 508 -13.53 10.10 1.57
N PRO A 509 -13.19 9.53 2.72
CA PRO A 509 -12.05 9.99 3.53
C PRO A 509 -10.71 9.67 2.86
N LEU A 510 -9.91 10.71 2.62
CA LEU A 510 -8.62 10.58 1.93
C LEU A 510 -7.58 9.76 2.73
N LYS A 511 -7.66 9.80 4.07
CA LYS A 511 -6.74 9.05 4.94
C LYS A 511 -7.06 7.56 5.07
N ASN A 512 -8.25 7.14 4.66
CA ASN A 512 -8.67 5.75 4.69
C ASN A 512 -9.11 5.32 3.28
N ALA A 513 -8.16 4.89 2.50
CA ALA A 513 -8.38 4.48 1.13
C ALA A 513 -9.36 3.31 0.98
N SER A 514 -9.49 2.46 2.00
CA SER A 514 -10.45 1.36 1.99
C SER A 514 -11.91 1.83 2.17
N ALA A 515 -12.11 3.03 2.70
CA ALA A 515 -13.42 3.66 2.85
C ALA A 515 -13.83 4.54 1.65
N LEU A 516 -12.93 4.74 0.68
CA LEU A 516 -13.27 5.44 -0.55
C LEU A 516 -14.31 4.66 -1.35
N LYS A 517 -15.35 5.35 -1.75
CA LYS A 517 -16.39 4.82 -2.64
C LYS A 517 -16.02 5.17 -4.07
N PHE A 518 -16.07 4.17 -4.93
CA PHE A 518 -15.82 4.33 -6.36
C PHE A 518 -17.05 3.98 -7.15
N SER A 519 -17.32 4.73 -8.17
CA SER A 519 -18.26 4.36 -9.21
C SER A 519 -17.79 4.90 -10.54
N GLY A 520 -18.16 4.24 -11.61
CA GLY A 520 -17.74 4.70 -12.91
C GLY A 520 -18.30 3.88 -14.04
N SER A 521 -18.03 4.37 -15.24
CA SER A 521 -18.30 3.71 -16.48
C SER A 521 -17.06 3.73 -17.37
N GLY A 522 -17.00 2.79 -18.31
CA GLY A 522 -15.91 2.73 -19.26
C GLY A 522 -16.32 2.07 -20.56
N GLN A 523 -15.53 2.30 -21.57
CA GLN A 523 -15.71 1.68 -22.89
C GLN A 523 -14.36 1.15 -23.36
N LEU A 524 -14.29 -0.16 -23.48
CA LEU A 524 -13.12 -0.87 -23.99
C LEU A 524 -13.28 -1.13 -25.47
N ALA A 525 -12.28 -0.81 -26.27
CA ALA A 525 -12.30 -1.00 -27.72
C ALA A 525 -10.98 -1.60 -28.22
N ASN A 526 -11.11 -2.63 -29.07
CA ASN A 526 -10.00 -3.30 -29.74
C ASN A 526 -8.84 -3.71 -28.79
N ALA A 527 -9.21 -4.16 -27.60
CA ALA A 527 -8.23 -4.52 -26.59
C ALA A 527 -7.74 -5.97 -26.79
N SER A 528 -6.44 -6.13 -26.61
CA SER A 528 -5.77 -7.43 -26.54
C SER A 528 -5.08 -7.54 -25.21
N VAL A 529 -5.50 -8.47 -24.36
CA VAL A 529 -4.99 -8.62 -23.00
C VAL A 529 -4.31 -9.97 -22.85
N LYS A 530 -3.03 -9.96 -22.53
CA LYS A 530 -2.25 -11.17 -22.23
C LYS A 530 -2.12 -11.31 -20.71
N THR A 531 -2.41 -12.48 -20.19
CA THR A 531 -2.26 -12.82 -18.78
C THR A 531 -1.32 -14.01 -18.61
N PRO A 532 -0.69 -14.22 -17.46
CA PRO A 532 0.17 -15.39 -17.22
C PRO A 532 -0.57 -16.73 -17.36
N SER A 533 -1.88 -16.74 -17.12
CA SER A 533 -2.72 -17.93 -17.19
C SER A 533 -3.19 -18.30 -18.60
N LEU A 534 -2.95 -17.44 -19.59
CA LEU A 534 -3.37 -17.67 -20.97
C LEU A 534 -2.15 -17.76 -21.88
N THR A 535 -2.11 -18.79 -22.74
CA THR A 535 -1.05 -18.94 -23.76
C THR A 535 -1.29 -18.01 -24.96
N GLN A 536 -2.53 -17.60 -25.19
CA GLN A 536 -2.93 -16.61 -26.21
C GLN A 536 -3.62 -15.42 -25.55
N PRO A 537 -3.51 -14.22 -26.12
CA PRO A 537 -4.19 -13.04 -25.58
C PRO A 537 -5.72 -13.14 -25.77
N LEU A 538 -6.45 -12.70 -24.75
CA LEU A 538 -7.86 -12.43 -24.85
C LEU A 538 -8.08 -11.18 -25.71
N GLN A 539 -8.81 -11.31 -26.81
CA GLN A 539 -9.19 -10.21 -27.68
C GLN A 539 -10.56 -9.69 -27.26
N VAL A 540 -10.68 -8.42 -26.96
CA VAL A 540 -11.96 -7.76 -26.66
C VAL A 540 -12.19 -6.68 -27.71
N ARG A 541 -13.09 -6.96 -28.64
CA ARG A 541 -13.42 -6.00 -29.68
C ARG A 541 -14.15 -4.78 -29.12
N SER A 542 -15.08 -5.03 -28.22
CA SER A 542 -15.81 -3.98 -27.51
C SER A 542 -16.39 -4.50 -26.21
N ALA A 543 -16.46 -3.63 -25.20
CA ALA A 543 -17.21 -3.86 -23.96
C ALA A 543 -17.54 -2.51 -23.30
N ASN A 544 -18.77 -2.38 -22.77
CA ASN A 544 -19.15 -1.28 -21.92
C ASN A 544 -19.03 -1.74 -20.46
N LEU A 545 -18.32 -0.97 -19.67
CA LEU A 545 -18.05 -1.26 -18.27
C LEU A 545 -18.85 -0.31 -17.39
N ARG A 546 -19.44 -0.82 -16.34
CA ARG A 546 -19.97 -0.04 -15.22
C ARG A 546 -19.49 -0.69 -13.95
N PHE A 547 -18.98 0.09 -13.04
CA PHE A 547 -18.42 -0.46 -11.82
C PHE A 547 -18.68 0.45 -10.62
N THR A 548 -18.73 -0.17 -9.47
CA THR A 548 -18.72 0.48 -8.18
C THR A 548 -17.61 -0.16 -7.32
N GLN A 549 -17.43 0.32 -6.12
CA GLN A 549 -16.52 -0.28 -5.17
C GLN A 549 -16.70 -1.81 -5.00
N ASN A 550 -17.90 -2.33 -5.16
CA ASN A 550 -18.25 -3.72 -4.85
C ASN A 550 -18.97 -4.44 -5.98
N SER A 551 -19.08 -3.84 -7.16
CA SER A 551 -19.74 -4.44 -8.31
C SER A 551 -19.12 -4.03 -9.63
N MET A 552 -19.25 -4.88 -10.63
CA MET A 552 -18.86 -4.60 -12.00
C MET A 552 -19.92 -5.19 -12.95
N ALA A 553 -20.32 -4.42 -13.92
CA ALA A 553 -21.12 -4.89 -15.05
C ALA A 553 -20.35 -4.68 -16.35
N VAL A 554 -20.40 -5.66 -17.22
CA VAL A 554 -19.83 -5.65 -18.56
C VAL A 554 -21.01 -5.89 -19.53
N ASP A 555 -21.37 -4.86 -20.24
CA ASP A 555 -22.46 -4.90 -21.18
C ASP A 555 -21.92 -4.90 -22.62
N LYS A 556 -22.66 -5.52 -23.53
CA LYS A 556 -22.32 -5.58 -24.96
C LYS A 556 -20.88 -6.10 -25.19
N LEU A 557 -20.48 -7.07 -24.40
CA LEU A 557 -19.19 -7.74 -24.56
C LEU A 557 -19.13 -8.41 -25.94
N VAL A 558 -18.06 -8.13 -26.67
CA VAL A 558 -17.67 -8.87 -27.87
C VAL A 558 -16.20 -9.25 -27.68
N ALA A 559 -15.94 -10.51 -27.41
CA ALA A 559 -14.60 -11.01 -27.15
C ALA A 559 -14.32 -12.32 -27.88
N SER A 560 -13.03 -12.65 -28.03
CA SER A 560 -12.59 -13.93 -28.56
C SER A 560 -11.31 -14.41 -27.89
N LEU A 561 -11.20 -15.73 -27.75
CA LEU A 561 -10.03 -16.41 -27.26
C LEU A 561 -9.70 -17.56 -28.23
N GLY A 562 -8.63 -17.41 -29.00
CA GLY A 562 -8.38 -18.27 -30.14
C GLY A 562 -9.47 -18.17 -31.17
N GLN A 563 -10.06 -19.33 -31.59
CA GLN A 563 -11.18 -19.40 -32.55
C GLN A 563 -12.56 -19.25 -31.88
N SER A 564 -12.62 -19.29 -30.54
CA SER A 564 -13.86 -19.17 -29.78
C SER A 564 -14.20 -17.70 -29.55
N SER A 565 -15.34 -17.23 -30.04
CA SER A 565 -15.84 -15.88 -29.85
C SER A 565 -17.08 -15.90 -28.98
N VAL A 566 -17.24 -14.87 -28.15
CA VAL A 566 -18.36 -14.71 -27.24
C VAL A 566 -18.92 -13.30 -27.32
N THR A 567 -20.24 -13.21 -27.19
CA THR A 567 -20.95 -11.94 -26.97
C THR A 567 -21.86 -12.10 -25.76
N GLY A 568 -22.16 -11.00 -25.09
CA GLY A 568 -23.10 -11.08 -23.95
C GLY A 568 -22.90 -9.98 -22.92
N ASN A 569 -23.47 -10.25 -21.77
CA ASN A 569 -23.40 -9.36 -20.60
C ASN A 569 -22.96 -10.16 -19.37
N LEU A 570 -22.26 -9.49 -18.49
CA LEU A 570 -21.77 -10.06 -17.23
C LEU A 570 -21.95 -9.04 -16.13
N THR A 571 -22.53 -9.43 -15.02
CA THR A 571 -22.58 -8.63 -13.81
C THR A 571 -21.94 -9.42 -12.65
N MET A 572 -21.07 -8.77 -11.92
CA MET A 572 -20.42 -9.32 -10.73
C MET A 572 -20.66 -8.39 -9.56
N ARG A 573 -21.09 -8.94 -8.43
CA ARG A 573 -21.26 -8.22 -7.16
C ARG A 573 -20.43 -8.90 -6.09
N ASN A 574 -20.03 -8.14 -5.08
CA ASN A 574 -19.25 -8.62 -3.94
C ASN A 574 -17.93 -9.30 -4.35
N PHE A 575 -16.90 -8.50 -4.64
CA PHE A 575 -15.59 -9.03 -5.09
C PHE A 575 -14.90 -9.97 -4.08
N ALA A 576 -15.25 -9.92 -2.81
CA ALA A 576 -14.70 -10.83 -1.79
C ALA A 576 -15.32 -12.24 -1.90
N ALA A 577 -16.62 -12.33 -2.19
CA ALA A 577 -17.37 -13.56 -2.47
C ALA A 577 -18.20 -13.32 -3.74
N PRO A 578 -17.63 -13.47 -4.95
CA PRO A 578 -18.23 -12.99 -6.18
C PRO A 578 -19.57 -13.66 -6.48
N GLN A 579 -20.59 -12.84 -6.66
CA GLN A 579 -21.90 -13.25 -7.15
C GLN A 579 -22.03 -12.80 -8.61
N VAL A 580 -22.10 -13.76 -9.53
CA VAL A 580 -22.04 -13.51 -10.96
C VAL A 580 -23.37 -13.80 -11.60
N GLN A 581 -23.82 -12.88 -12.45
CA GLN A 581 -24.94 -13.08 -13.36
C GLN A 581 -24.48 -12.80 -14.78
N PHE A 582 -24.82 -13.70 -15.74
CA PHE A 582 -24.35 -13.55 -17.10
C PHE A 582 -25.33 -14.11 -18.11
N ASP A 583 -25.27 -13.53 -19.32
CA ASP A 583 -25.91 -14.02 -20.50
C ASP A 583 -24.86 -14.06 -21.62
N ILE A 584 -24.46 -15.25 -21.99
CA ILE A 584 -23.37 -15.46 -22.94
C ILE A 584 -23.90 -16.18 -24.19
N MET A 585 -23.56 -15.63 -25.31
CA MET A 585 -23.80 -16.23 -26.62
C MET A 585 -22.48 -16.40 -27.36
N SER A 586 -22.34 -17.52 -28.05
CA SER A 586 -21.19 -17.82 -28.90
C SER A 586 -21.62 -18.49 -30.17
N PRO A 587 -21.15 -18.05 -31.36
CA PRO A 587 -21.40 -18.81 -32.57
C PRO A 587 -20.69 -20.16 -32.58
N LYS A 588 -19.46 -20.23 -31.96
CA LYS A 588 -18.64 -21.43 -31.93
C LYS A 588 -17.73 -21.44 -30.71
N ILE A 589 -17.68 -22.58 -30.05
CA ILE A 589 -16.73 -22.87 -28.97
C ILE A 589 -15.93 -24.12 -29.32
N ASP A 590 -14.62 -24.04 -29.38
CA ASP A 590 -13.70 -25.16 -29.48
C ASP A 590 -13.10 -25.43 -28.09
N VAL A 591 -13.61 -26.48 -27.44
CA VAL A 591 -13.24 -26.82 -26.07
C VAL A 591 -11.78 -27.27 -25.95
N VAL A 592 -11.29 -28.04 -26.92
CA VAL A 592 -9.91 -28.53 -26.93
C VAL A 592 -8.93 -27.37 -27.06
N GLN A 593 -9.22 -26.44 -27.97
CA GLN A 593 -8.41 -25.24 -28.14
C GLN A 593 -8.43 -24.37 -26.86
N LEU A 594 -9.57 -24.18 -26.22
CA LEU A 594 -9.68 -23.43 -24.97
C LEU A 594 -8.86 -24.09 -23.86
N GLN A 595 -8.89 -25.41 -23.72
CA GLN A 595 -8.06 -26.15 -22.76
C GLN A 595 -6.55 -25.94 -23.00
N GLN A 596 -6.10 -25.91 -24.24
CA GLN A 596 -4.72 -25.63 -24.61
C GLN A 596 -4.33 -24.19 -24.28
N ILE A 597 -5.23 -23.23 -24.49
CA ILE A 597 -4.98 -21.81 -24.25
C ILE A 597 -4.96 -21.50 -22.74
N THR A 598 -5.84 -22.11 -21.97
CA THR A 598 -5.92 -21.90 -20.52
C THR A 598 -4.89 -22.67 -19.71
N GLY A 599 -3.98 -23.39 -20.36
CA GLY A 599 -2.84 -24.01 -19.69
C GLY A 599 -3.20 -25.16 -18.74
N THR A 600 -4.39 -25.77 -18.88
CA THR A 600 -4.75 -27.02 -18.20
C THR A 600 -4.03 -28.22 -18.85
N LYS A 601 -2.75 -28.06 -19.23
CA LYS A 601 -1.91 -29.18 -19.59
C LYS A 601 -1.62 -29.98 -18.34
N THR A 602 -2.16 -31.18 -18.26
CA THR A 602 -1.52 -32.27 -17.53
C THR A 602 -0.06 -32.30 -17.96
N ALA A 603 0.83 -32.05 -17.02
CA ALA A 603 2.26 -32.04 -17.25
C ALA A 603 2.74 -33.46 -17.62
N SER A 604 2.71 -33.77 -18.89
CA SER A 604 3.62 -34.78 -19.47
C SER A 604 4.92 -34.08 -19.78
N GLN A 605 5.64 -33.65 -18.76
CA GLN A 605 7.05 -33.37 -18.90
C GLN A 605 7.78 -34.69 -19.03
N LYS A 606 8.25 -35.00 -20.26
CA LYS A 606 9.42 -35.81 -20.43
C LYS A 606 10.56 -35.07 -19.72
N GLN A 607 10.84 -35.45 -18.49
CA GLN A 607 12.06 -35.09 -17.80
C GLN A 607 13.22 -35.71 -18.55
N ALA A 608 13.96 -34.90 -19.30
CA ALA A 608 15.33 -35.24 -19.61
C ALA A 608 16.06 -35.35 -18.27
N ALA A 609 16.55 -36.55 -17.97
CA ALA A 609 17.29 -36.83 -16.75
C ALA A 609 18.59 -36.04 -16.75
N SER A 610 18.61 -34.93 -16.01
CA SER A 610 19.85 -34.31 -15.55
C SER A 610 20.13 -34.82 -14.14
N TRP A 611 21.24 -35.56 -14.02
CA TRP A 611 21.74 -36.05 -12.75
C TRP A 611 22.18 -34.88 -11.88
N SER A 612 21.41 -34.58 -10.81
CA SER A 612 21.79 -33.68 -9.74
C SER A 612 21.74 -34.45 -8.42
N LEU A 613 22.89 -34.53 -7.75
CA LEU A 613 23.11 -35.27 -6.50
C LEU A 613 22.64 -34.51 -5.23
N VAL A 614 21.77 -33.48 -5.34
CA VAL A 614 21.25 -32.80 -4.18
C VAL A 614 19.72 -32.65 -4.32
N PRO A 615 18.89 -33.21 -3.44
CA PRO A 615 17.46 -33.00 -3.45
C PRO A 615 17.18 -31.57 -2.98
N ARG A 616 16.81 -30.68 -3.91
CA ARG A 616 16.21 -29.39 -3.57
C ARG A 616 14.76 -29.63 -3.21
N VAL A 617 14.49 -29.63 -1.92
CA VAL A 617 13.13 -29.54 -1.41
C VAL A 617 12.62 -28.12 -1.69
N TYR A 618 12.05 -27.92 -2.86
CA TYR A 618 11.15 -26.80 -3.06
C TYR A 618 9.81 -27.19 -2.44
N ALA A 619 9.49 -26.61 -1.29
CA ALA A 619 8.12 -26.59 -0.82
C ALA A 619 7.30 -25.87 -1.90
N ALA A 620 6.54 -26.60 -2.68
CA ALA A 620 5.57 -26.02 -3.60
C ALA A 620 4.62 -25.19 -2.75
N ALA A 621 4.52 -23.89 -3.05
CA ALA A 621 3.52 -23.05 -2.42
C ALA A 621 2.14 -23.72 -2.60
N PRO A 622 1.29 -23.78 -1.58
CA PRO A 622 -0.01 -24.39 -1.69
C PRO A 622 -0.77 -23.75 -2.86
N PRO A 623 -1.42 -24.53 -3.72
CA PRO A 623 -2.16 -23.99 -4.86
C PRO A 623 -3.21 -23.00 -4.34
N GLN A 624 -3.15 -21.78 -4.82
CA GLN A 624 -4.13 -20.74 -4.46
C GLN A 624 -5.52 -21.28 -4.85
N PRO A 625 -6.51 -21.23 -3.95
CA PRO A 625 -7.84 -21.71 -4.26
C PRO A 625 -8.38 -20.97 -5.49
N SER A 626 -8.85 -21.73 -6.46
CA SER A 626 -9.46 -21.19 -7.70
C SER A 626 -10.51 -20.15 -7.34
N ILE A 627 -10.60 -19.06 -8.09
CA ILE A 627 -11.65 -18.06 -7.90
C ILE A 627 -13.05 -18.70 -7.95
N LEU A 628 -13.20 -19.76 -8.74
CA LEU A 628 -14.44 -20.52 -8.87
C LEU A 628 -14.93 -21.10 -7.56
N THR A 629 -14.05 -21.45 -6.62
CA THR A 629 -14.44 -22.00 -5.31
C THR A 629 -15.06 -20.97 -4.39
N ARG A 630 -14.96 -19.69 -4.70
CA ARG A 630 -15.61 -18.59 -3.96
C ARG A 630 -16.75 -17.95 -4.71
N MET A 631 -16.97 -18.34 -5.97
CA MET A 631 -18.00 -17.76 -6.83
C MET A 631 -19.34 -18.45 -6.64
N THR A 632 -20.40 -17.68 -6.64
CA THR A 632 -21.79 -18.10 -6.82
C THR A 632 -22.40 -17.34 -7.97
N GLY A 633 -23.46 -17.86 -8.58
CA GLY A 633 -24.13 -17.11 -9.63
C GLY A 633 -24.99 -17.98 -10.53
N ALA A 634 -25.59 -17.31 -11.50
CA ALA A 634 -26.39 -17.95 -12.51
C ALA A 634 -26.33 -17.18 -13.83
N GLY A 635 -26.62 -17.87 -14.93
CA GLY A 635 -26.66 -17.23 -16.24
C GLY A 635 -27.22 -18.14 -17.30
N THR A 636 -27.28 -17.61 -18.51
CA THR A 636 -27.68 -18.36 -19.70
C THR A 636 -26.49 -18.55 -20.63
N LEU A 637 -26.41 -19.70 -21.25
CA LEU A 637 -25.41 -20.04 -22.24
C LEU A 637 -26.10 -20.47 -23.52
N MET A 638 -25.83 -19.81 -24.65
CA MET A 638 -26.29 -20.15 -25.99
C MET A 638 -25.07 -20.30 -26.89
N VAL A 639 -24.89 -21.47 -27.48
CA VAL A 639 -23.75 -21.72 -28.37
C VAL A 639 -24.24 -22.32 -29.66
N GLY A 640 -23.90 -21.70 -30.80
CA GLY A 640 -24.25 -22.21 -32.12
C GLY A 640 -23.65 -23.58 -32.36
N THR A 641 -22.35 -23.73 -32.14
CA THR A 641 -21.65 -25.00 -32.30
C THR A 641 -20.58 -25.18 -31.20
N ILE A 642 -20.61 -26.29 -30.47
CA ILE A 642 -19.55 -26.75 -29.61
C ILE A 642 -18.77 -27.87 -30.28
N LEU A 643 -17.46 -27.71 -30.37
CA LEU A 643 -16.53 -28.72 -30.84
C LEU A 643 -15.74 -29.28 -29.66
N TYR A 644 -15.76 -30.58 -29.50
CA TYR A 644 -14.88 -31.29 -28.58
C TYR A 644 -14.23 -32.47 -29.31
N ASP A 645 -13.02 -32.30 -29.78
CA ASP A 645 -12.35 -33.21 -30.71
C ASP A 645 -13.20 -33.41 -31.97
N GLN A 646 -13.78 -34.61 -32.21
CA GLN A 646 -14.65 -34.92 -33.31
C GLN A 646 -16.15 -34.80 -32.98
N LEU A 647 -16.48 -34.60 -31.73
CA LEU A 647 -17.86 -34.42 -31.26
C LEU A 647 -18.35 -33.03 -31.61
N VAL A 648 -19.48 -32.95 -32.33
CA VAL A 648 -20.12 -31.70 -32.74
C VAL A 648 -21.53 -31.61 -32.15
N LEU A 649 -21.74 -30.62 -31.30
CA LEU A 649 -23.06 -30.28 -30.76
C LEU A 649 -23.48 -28.94 -31.34
N ASN A 650 -24.68 -28.87 -31.87
CA ASN A 650 -25.25 -27.65 -32.46
C ASN A 650 -26.39 -27.10 -31.62
N ASN A 651 -26.61 -25.78 -31.69
CA ASN A 651 -27.71 -25.07 -31.03
C ASN A 651 -27.80 -25.38 -29.53
N VAL A 652 -26.65 -25.38 -28.86
CA VAL A 652 -26.57 -25.67 -27.44
C VAL A 652 -27.16 -24.54 -26.63
N ARG A 653 -28.06 -24.86 -25.72
CA ARG A 653 -28.67 -23.91 -24.78
C ARG A 653 -28.70 -24.53 -23.40
N SER A 654 -28.32 -23.72 -22.39
CA SER A 654 -28.40 -24.16 -21.00
C SER A 654 -28.53 -22.98 -20.06
N ASN A 655 -29.22 -23.21 -18.95
CA ASN A 655 -29.02 -22.36 -17.76
C ASN A 655 -27.81 -22.88 -17.01
N VAL A 656 -26.98 -21.97 -16.52
CA VAL A 656 -25.78 -22.28 -15.79
C VAL A 656 -25.92 -21.76 -14.35
N LYS A 657 -25.67 -22.63 -13.38
CA LYS A 657 -25.59 -22.26 -11.97
C LYS A 657 -24.15 -22.47 -11.51
N LEU A 658 -23.60 -21.49 -10.83
CA LEU A 658 -22.29 -21.52 -10.19
C LEU A 658 -22.49 -21.55 -8.67
N ASP A 659 -21.88 -22.49 -7.97
CA ASP A 659 -22.03 -22.65 -6.54
C ASP A 659 -20.73 -23.18 -5.92
N HIS A 660 -19.85 -22.24 -5.48
CA HIS A 660 -18.59 -22.55 -4.78
C HIS A 660 -17.75 -23.65 -5.47
N GLY A 661 -17.56 -23.52 -6.78
CA GLY A 661 -16.79 -24.46 -7.61
C GLY A 661 -17.61 -25.57 -8.23
N LEU A 662 -18.89 -25.67 -7.90
CA LEU A 662 -19.83 -26.53 -8.60
C LEU A 662 -20.51 -25.76 -9.72
N ILE A 663 -20.38 -26.24 -10.97
CA ILE A 663 -20.96 -25.63 -12.15
C ILE A 663 -22.04 -26.58 -12.67
N THR A 664 -23.29 -26.15 -12.69
CA THR A 664 -24.42 -26.95 -13.15
C THR A 664 -25.00 -26.31 -14.39
N LEU A 665 -25.05 -27.08 -15.48
CA LEU A 665 -25.73 -26.75 -16.72
C LEU A 665 -27.05 -27.54 -16.77
N SER A 666 -28.18 -26.87 -16.53
CA SER A 666 -29.49 -27.54 -16.46
C SER A 666 -30.65 -26.54 -16.63
N PRO A 667 -31.66 -26.81 -17.52
CA PRO A 667 -31.60 -27.86 -18.52
C PRO A 667 -30.55 -27.57 -19.59
N LEU A 668 -29.93 -28.60 -20.12
CA LEU A 668 -29.07 -28.54 -21.30
C LEU A 668 -29.88 -29.09 -22.48
N THR A 669 -29.87 -28.42 -23.62
CA THR A 669 -30.45 -28.89 -24.87
C THR A 669 -29.47 -28.65 -26.00
N ALA A 670 -29.39 -29.60 -26.93
CA ALA A 670 -28.53 -29.49 -28.11
C ALA A 670 -29.08 -30.32 -29.26
N GLN A 671 -28.60 -30.06 -30.46
CA GLN A 671 -28.77 -30.93 -31.61
C GLN A 671 -27.50 -31.72 -31.85
N LEU A 672 -27.61 -33.01 -32.06
CA LEU A 672 -26.52 -33.93 -32.19
C LEU A 672 -26.76 -34.90 -33.32
N TYR A 673 -26.01 -34.79 -34.41
CA TYR A 673 -26.03 -35.69 -35.56
C TYR A 673 -27.45 -36.05 -36.08
N GLY A 674 -28.26 -35.04 -36.27
CA GLY A 674 -29.66 -35.19 -36.78
C GLY A 674 -30.68 -35.49 -35.68
N GLY A 675 -30.24 -35.80 -34.47
CA GLY A 675 -31.11 -36.03 -33.31
C GLY A 675 -31.02 -34.89 -32.31
N GLN A 676 -31.63 -35.10 -31.16
CA GLN A 676 -31.71 -34.15 -30.05
C GLN A 676 -31.05 -34.69 -28.79
N GLU A 677 -30.42 -33.80 -28.07
CA GLU A 677 -29.89 -34.02 -26.75
C GLU A 677 -30.62 -33.14 -25.75
N SER A 678 -31.00 -33.72 -24.60
CA SER A 678 -31.52 -32.98 -23.48
C SER A 678 -31.03 -33.59 -22.18
N GLY A 679 -30.61 -32.75 -21.21
CA GLY A 679 -30.10 -33.28 -20.00
C GLY A 679 -29.56 -32.24 -19.05
N ALA A 680 -28.53 -32.65 -18.28
CA ALA A 680 -27.80 -31.79 -17.36
C ALA A 680 -26.33 -32.23 -17.24
N ILE A 681 -25.45 -31.27 -17.05
CA ILE A 681 -24.03 -31.50 -16.78
C ILE A 681 -23.68 -30.80 -15.48
N VAL A 682 -22.98 -31.49 -14.61
CA VAL A 682 -22.42 -30.93 -13.37
C VAL A 682 -20.90 -31.11 -13.39
N LEU A 683 -20.18 -29.98 -13.27
CA LEU A 683 -18.73 -29.92 -13.20
C LEU A 683 -18.33 -29.54 -11.78
N ASP A 684 -17.52 -30.34 -11.11
CA ASP A 684 -16.99 -30.07 -9.79
C ASP A 684 -15.52 -29.65 -9.89
N ALA A 685 -15.30 -28.33 -9.96
CA ALA A 685 -13.98 -27.73 -10.07
C ALA A 685 -13.20 -27.67 -8.72
N ARG A 686 -13.75 -28.21 -7.64
CA ARG A 686 -13.06 -28.35 -6.35
C ARG A 686 -12.12 -29.53 -6.35
N GLN A 687 -12.32 -30.47 -7.29
CA GLN A 687 -11.51 -31.67 -7.47
C GLN A 687 -10.47 -31.46 -8.56
N ASN A 688 -9.33 -32.11 -8.40
CA ASN A 688 -8.28 -32.12 -9.42
C ASN A 688 -7.80 -33.57 -9.65
N PRO A 689 -8.10 -34.15 -10.83
CA PRO A 689 -8.83 -33.58 -11.96
C PRO A 689 -10.29 -33.31 -11.66
N MET A 690 -10.89 -32.32 -12.37
CA MET A 690 -12.29 -31.90 -12.20
C MET A 690 -13.24 -33.07 -12.43
N ALA A 691 -14.18 -33.30 -11.51
CA ALA A 691 -15.18 -34.34 -11.70
C ALA A 691 -16.36 -33.82 -12.55
N VAL A 692 -16.78 -34.65 -13.49
CA VAL A 692 -17.89 -34.39 -14.42
C VAL A 692 -18.99 -35.41 -14.22
N ARG A 693 -20.24 -34.96 -14.10
CA ARG A 693 -21.43 -35.81 -14.13
C ARG A 693 -22.32 -35.37 -15.26
N VAL A 694 -22.75 -36.31 -16.05
CA VAL A 694 -23.60 -36.08 -17.23
C VAL A 694 -24.87 -36.91 -17.09
N GLN A 695 -25.99 -36.23 -17.10
CA GLN A 695 -27.31 -36.86 -17.30
C GLN A 695 -27.76 -36.42 -18.67
N SER A 696 -28.00 -37.41 -19.58
CA SER A 696 -28.30 -37.12 -20.96
C SER A 696 -29.43 -38.04 -21.49
N LYS A 697 -30.31 -37.45 -22.26
CA LYS A 697 -31.34 -38.15 -22.99
C LYS A 697 -31.16 -37.82 -24.46
N LEU A 698 -30.76 -38.82 -25.22
CA LEU A 698 -30.61 -38.75 -26.65
C LEU A 698 -31.88 -39.22 -27.36
N GLY A 699 -32.26 -38.57 -28.42
CA GLY A 699 -33.38 -38.94 -29.24
C GLY A 699 -33.03 -38.89 -30.72
N ASN A 700 -33.19 -40.00 -31.43
CA ASN A 700 -32.99 -40.13 -32.89
C ASN A 700 -31.61 -39.68 -33.41
N VAL A 701 -30.58 -39.95 -32.67
CA VAL A 701 -29.21 -39.58 -33.01
C VAL A 701 -28.62 -40.60 -33.99
N ASP A 702 -27.90 -40.15 -35.02
CA ASP A 702 -27.12 -41.03 -35.88
C ASP A 702 -26.03 -41.75 -35.08
N ALA A 703 -26.25 -43.03 -34.87
CA ALA A 703 -25.38 -43.86 -34.04
C ALA A 703 -23.93 -43.92 -34.59
N ASN A 704 -23.77 -43.99 -35.93
CA ASN A 704 -22.44 -44.05 -36.53
C ASN A 704 -21.63 -42.78 -36.27
N LYS A 705 -22.23 -41.63 -36.49
CA LYS A 705 -21.57 -40.34 -36.29
C LYS A 705 -21.23 -40.17 -34.84
N LEU A 706 -22.16 -40.48 -33.91
CA LEU A 706 -21.90 -40.34 -32.49
C LEU A 706 -20.76 -41.28 -32.03
N VAL A 707 -20.88 -42.57 -32.27
CA VAL A 707 -19.87 -43.57 -31.83
C VAL A 707 -18.52 -43.27 -32.45
N SER A 708 -18.47 -42.88 -33.72
CA SER A 708 -17.24 -42.51 -34.42
C SER A 708 -16.63 -41.22 -33.88
N SER A 709 -17.40 -40.32 -33.26
CA SER A 709 -16.88 -39.08 -32.71
C SER A 709 -16.31 -39.23 -31.28
N VAL A 710 -16.83 -40.17 -30.50
CA VAL A 710 -16.45 -40.33 -29.09
C VAL A 710 -15.61 -41.56 -28.76
N THR A 711 -15.46 -42.47 -29.77
CA THR A 711 -14.68 -43.69 -29.62
C THR A 711 -13.75 -43.92 -30.81
N SER A 712 -12.82 -44.89 -30.70
CA SER A 712 -12.01 -45.35 -31.83
C SER A 712 -12.79 -46.28 -32.81
N VAL A 713 -14.04 -46.65 -32.50
CA VAL A 713 -14.87 -47.52 -33.32
C VAL A 713 -15.46 -46.68 -34.47
N LYS A 714 -14.92 -46.87 -35.66
CA LYS A 714 -15.35 -46.11 -36.86
C LYS A 714 -16.17 -46.95 -37.79
N GLN A 715 -17.24 -46.40 -38.38
CA GLN A 715 -18.02 -47.01 -39.46
C GLN A 715 -18.56 -48.44 -39.17
N THR A 716 -18.82 -48.71 -37.84
CA THR A 716 -19.21 -50.08 -37.42
C THR A 716 -20.70 -50.16 -37.06
N ILE A 717 -21.23 -49.16 -36.30
CA ILE A 717 -22.61 -49.19 -35.81
C ILE A 717 -23.40 -48.09 -36.50
N TYR A 718 -24.45 -48.46 -37.19
CA TYR A 718 -25.37 -47.54 -37.86
C TYR A 718 -26.79 -47.69 -37.28
N GLY A 719 -27.61 -46.68 -37.45
CA GLY A 719 -29.01 -46.65 -37.00
C GLY A 719 -29.36 -45.35 -36.26
N LEU A 720 -30.61 -45.28 -35.83
CA LEU A 720 -31.11 -44.18 -35.00
C LEU A 720 -31.06 -44.58 -33.51
N LEU A 721 -30.24 -43.87 -32.76
CA LEU A 721 -30.02 -44.14 -31.35
C LEU A 721 -30.86 -43.22 -30.49
N ALA A 722 -31.60 -43.83 -29.56
CA ALA A 722 -32.10 -43.18 -28.38
C ALA A 722 -31.38 -43.74 -27.17
N ALA A 723 -31.01 -42.89 -26.22
CA ALA A 723 -30.30 -43.32 -25.01
C ALA A 723 -30.64 -42.42 -23.82
N ASN A 724 -30.65 -43.04 -22.65
CA ASN A 724 -30.64 -42.30 -21.39
C ASN A 724 -29.38 -42.66 -20.65
N THR A 725 -28.61 -41.66 -20.27
CA THR A 725 -27.30 -41.82 -19.58
C THR A 725 -27.26 -41.09 -18.27
N ASN A 726 -26.60 -41.68 -17.31
CA ASN A 726 -26.20 -41.04 -16.03
C ASN A 726 -24.80 -41.48 -15.73
N MET A 727 -23.82 -40.68 -16.14
CA MET A 727 -22.41 -41.03 -16.14
C MET A 727 -21.60 -40.00 -15.39
N GLY A 728 -20.54 -40.45 -14.70
CA GLY A 728 -19.56 -39.64 -14.04
C GLY A 728 -18.14 -40.04 -14.43
N PHE A 729 -17.26 -39.05 -14.61
CA PHE A 729 -15.84 -39.27 -14.93
C PHE A 729 -14.99 -38.10 -14.46
N ALA A 730 -13.65 -38.28 -14.46
CA ALA A 730 -12.71 -37.22 -14.20
C ALA A 730 -12.26 -36.56 -15.52
N ALA A 731 -12.31 -35.24 -15.59
CA ALA A 731 -11.89 -34.46 -16.74
C ALA A 731 -10.35 -34.38 -16.81
N ALA A 732 -9.73 -35.43 -17.31
CA ALA A 732 -8.28 -35.53 -17.53
C ALA A 732 -8.01 -35.82 -19.03
N SER A 733 -7.04 -36.67 -19.36
CA SER A 733 -6.88 -37.13 -20.75
C SER A 733 -8.04 -38.03 -21.20
N SER A 734 -8.27 -38.21 -22.50
CA SER A 734 -9.34 -39.10 -23.01
C SER A 734 -9.22 -40.53 -22.49
N SER A 735 -7.98 -41.04 -22.32
CA SER A 735 -7.73 -42.36 -21.74
C SER A 735 -8.08 -42.43 -20.25
N ASP A 736 -7.83 -41.35 -19.49
CA ASP A 736 -8.17 -41.25 -18.07
C ASP A 736 -9.67 -41.08 -17.88
N MET A 737 -10.34 -40.33 -18.74
CA MET A 737 -11.79 -40.23 -18.76
C MET A 737 -12.44 -41.61 -18.93
N ALA A 738 -11.97 -42.43 -19.87
CA ALA A 738 -12.48 -43.77 -20.07
C ALA A 738 -12.26 -44.66 -18.81
N ARG A 739 -11.09 -44.60 -18.17
CA ARG A 739 -10.77 -45.37 -16.97
C ARG A 739 -11.55 -44.96 -15.72
N THR A 740 -11.97 -43.71 -15.65
CA THR A 740 -12.73 -43.16 -14.53
C THR A 740 -14.23 -43.11 -14.77
N LEU A 741 -14.67 -43.64 -15.92
CA LEU A 741 -16.07 -43.62 -16.31
C LEU A 741 -16.89 -44.57 -15.44
N ASN A 742 -17.90 -44.04 -14.78
CA ASN A 742 -18.82 -44.80 -13.93
C ASN A 742 -20.26 -44.33 -14.17
N GLY A 743 -21.21 -45.22 -14.01
CA GLY A 743 -22.62 -44.89 -14.13
C GLY A 743 -23.44 -45.88 -14.89
N THR A 744 -24.53 -45.42 -15.47
CA THR A 744 -25.47 -46.26 -16.23
C THR A 744 -25.85 -45.60 -17.53
N PHE A 745 -26.04 -46.39 -18.57
CA PHE A 745 -26.74 -45.96 -19.78
C PHE A 745 -27.67 -47.03 -20.30
N ASN A 746 -28.81 -46.58 -20.78
CA ASN A 746 -29.79 -47.38 -21.49
C ASN A 746 -29.76 -47.00 -22.95
N LEU A 747 -29.70 -47.95 -23.85
CA LEU A 747 -29.74 -47.69 -25.26
C LEU A 747 -30.96 -48.31 -25.92
N ASP A 748 -31.46 -47.64 -26.97
CA ASP A 748 -32.46 -48.14 -27.88
C ASP A 748 -32.04 -47.72 -29.30
N LEU A 749 -31.58 -48.67 -30.10
CA LEU A 749 -31.12 -48.47 -31.47
C LEU A 749 -32.16 -49.07 -32.41
N THR A 750 -32.69 -48.26 -33.30
CA THR A 750 -33.66 -48.69 -34.32
C THR A 750 -33.05 -48.53 -35.69
N LYS A 751 -33.56 -49.32 -36.67
CA LYS A 751 -33.07 -49.34 -38.05
C LYS A 751 -31.52 -49.52 -38.06
N GLY A 752 -31.05 -50.42 -37.22
CA GLY A 752 -29.65 -50.61 -36.93
C GLY A 752 -28.94 -51.47 -37.96
N ARG A 753 -27.63 -51.27 -38.10
CA ARG A 753 -26.75 -52.12 -38.89
C ARG A 753 -25.36 -52.11 -38.23
N ILE A 754 -24.86 -53.33 -37.98
CA ILE A 754 -23.46 -53.55 -37.56
C ILE A 754 -22.66 -54.03 -38.76
N VAL A 755 -21.61 -53.33 -39.12
CA VAL A 755 -20.66 -53.63 -40.18
C VAL A 755 -19.39 -54.26 -39.57
N GLY A 756 -18.81 -55.21 -40.21
CA GLY A 756 -17.64 -55.97 -39.75
C GLY A 756 -17.98 -57.34 -39.21
N ILE A 757 -19.26 -57.69 -39.05
CA ILE A 757 -19.70 -59.02 -38.61
C ILE A 757 -21.05 -59.35 -39.26
N ASP A 758 -21.12 -60.51 -39.91
CA ASP A 758 -22.41 -61.10 -40.28
C ASP A 758 -22.78 -62.16 -39.20
N LEU A 759 -23.52 -61.66 -38.19
CA LEU A 759 -23.85 -62.47 -37.04
C LEU A 759 -24.74 -63.70 -37.47
N LEU A 760 -25.60 -63.52 -38.45
CA LEU A 760 -26.39 -64.62 -38.97
C LEU A 760 -25.53 -65.69 -39.65
N HIS A 761 -24.55 -65.25 -40.44
CA HIS A 761 -23.56 -66.17 -41.05
C HIS A 761 -22.70 -66.86 -39.99
N GLU A 762 -22.19 -66.08 -38.96
CA GLU A 762 -21.41 -66.68 -37.88
C GLU A 762 -22.24 -67.64 -37.02
N LEU A 763 -23.50 -67.33 -36.74
CA LEU A 763 -24.43 -68.27 -36.10
C LEU A 763 -24.63 -69.55 -36.99
N GLY A 764 -24.75 -69.36 -38.29
CA GLY A 764 -24.82 -70.47 -39.24
C GLY A 764 -23.52 -71.31 -39.22
N ASN A 765 -22.37 -70.65 -39.17
CA ASN A 765 -21.07 -71.36 -39.07
C ASN A 765 -20.92 -72.13 -37.75
N VAL A 766 -21.37 -71.55 -36.60
CA VAL A 766 -21.45 -72.23 -35.33
C VAL A 766 -22.34 -73.48 -35.43
N GLY A 767 -23.50 -73.34 -36.14
CA GLY A 767 -24.37 -74.47 -36.44
C GLY A 767 -23.69 -75.50 -37.32
N LYS A 768 -23.02 -75.11 -38.39
CA LYS A 768 -22.26 -76.00 -39.31
C LYS A 768 -21.01 -76.58 -38.63
N PHE A 769 -20.31 -75.87 -37.76
CA PHE A 769 -19.19 -76.45 -37.03
C PHE A 769 -19.65 -77.65 -36.21
N LEU A 770 -20.82 -77.58 -35.64
CA LEU A 770 -21.40 -78.63 -34.92
C LEU A 770 -21.91 -79.79 -35.82
N SER A 771 -22.06 -79.58 -37.15
CA SER A 771 -22.52 -80.55 -38.16
C SER A 771 -21.46 -80.94 -39.16
N GLY A 772 -20.27 -80.33 -39.14
CA GLY A 772 -19.14 -80.64 -40.03
C GLY A 772 -19.25 -80.12 -41.46
N ALA A 773 -20.10 -79.13 -41.77
CA ALA A 773 -20.31 -78.62 -43.15
C ALA A 773 -19.42 -77.39 -43.45
N PRO A 774 -18.95 -77.15 -44.71
CA PRO A 774 -18.12 -76.05 -45.10
C PRO A 774 -18.85 -74.70 -45.04
N ALA A 775 -18.06 -73.63 -44.64
CA ALA A 775 -18.57 -72.26 -44.54
C ALA A 775 -18.80 -71.58 -45.90
N ALA A 776 -19.82 -70.78 -46.03
CA ALA A 776 -20.09 -69.94 -47.20
C ALA A 776 -19.57 -68.51 -47.02
N SER A 777 -19.13 -67.81 -48.05
CA SER A 777 -18.71 -66.45 -48.00
C SER A 777 -19.92 -65.48 -47.96
N SER A 778 -19.91 -64.50 -47.09
CA SER A 778 -20.93 -63.46 -46.99
C SER A 778 -20.33 -62.07 -46.76
N GLN A 779 -21.15 -61.05 -46.98
CA GLN A 779 -20.81 -59.68 -46.63
C GLN A 779 -20.89 -59.53 -45.11
N PRO A 780 -19.89 -58.94 -44.41
CA PRO A 780 -19.86 -58.85 -42.93
C PRO A 780 -20.77 -57.77 -42.41
N VAL A 781 -22.07 -57.96 -42.51
CA VAL A 781 -23.09 -56.99 -42.12
C VAL A 781 -24.26 -57.69 -41.38
N THR A 782 -24.57 -57.22 -40.20
CA THR A 782 -25.76 -57.64 -39.43
C THR A 782 -26.79 -56.51 -39.40
N ASN A 783 -27.96 -56.73 -39.94
CA ASN A 783 -29.13 -55.83 -39.87
C ASN A 783 -29.87 -55.99 -38.55
N LEU A 784 -30.12 -54.92 -37.82
CA LEU A 784 -30.86 -54.93 -36.61
C LEU A 784 -32.17 -54.13 -36.76
N LEU A 785 -33.30 -54.72 -36.49
CA LEU A 785 -34.58 -54.02 -36.43
C LEU A 785 -34.59 -53.14 -35.19
N LYS A 786 -34.17 -53.71 -34.10
CA LYS A 786 -34.06 -53.00 -32.79
C LYS A 786 -32.95 -53.61 -31.94
N LEU A 787 -32.24 -52.76 -31.19
CA LEU A 787 -31.29 -53.20 -30.15
C LEU A 787 -31.54 -52.39 -28.89
N THR A 788 -31.85 -53.05 -27.81
CA THR A 788 -32.07 -52.40 -26.48
C THR A 788 -31.24 -53.03 -25.40
N GLY A 789 -30.84 -52.26 -24.43
CA GLY A 789 -30.10 -52.75 -23.29
C GLY A 789 -29.72 -51.70 -22.27
N THR A 790 -29.43 -52.17 -21.07
CA THR A 790 -28.92 -51.33 -19.98
C THR A 790 -27.52 -51.77 -19.67
N PHE A 791 -26.61 -50.79 -19.54
CA PHE A 791 -25.23 -51.02 -19.14
C PHE A 791 -24.94 -50.30 -17.83
N ASN A 792 -24.33 -51.04 -16.92
CA ASN A 792 -23.71 -50.50 -15.72
C ASN A 792 -22.22 -50.40 -15.96
N VAL A 793 -21.68 -49.19 -15.86
CA VAL A 793 -20.26 -48.90 -16.09
C VAL A 793 -19.56 -48.71 -14.78
N ARG A 794 -18.43 -49.37 -14.57
CA ARG A 794 -17.53 -49.20 -13.44
C ARG A 794 -16.08 -49.18 -13.95
N ASN A 795 -15.40 -48.04 -13.72
CA ASN A 795 -14.03 -47.84 -14.13
C ASN A 795 -13.79 -48.22 -15.63
N GLY A 796 -14.74 -47.78 -16.51
CA GLY A 796 -14.68 -48.03 -17.93
C GLY A 796 -15.09 -49.45 -18.39
N LEU A 797 -15.48 -50.33 -17.48
CA LEU A 797 -16.03 -51.63 -17.79
C LEU A 797 -17.57 -51.54 -17.80
N ALA A 798 -18.18 -51.61 -18.94
CA ALA A 798 -19.64 -51.59 -19.15
C ALA A 798 -20.20 -52.98 -19.11
N GLN A 799 -20.98 -53.34 -18.12
CA GLN A 799 -21.64 -54.65 -17.93
C GLN A 799 -23.14 -54.58 -18.24
N THR A 800 -23.61 -55.60 -18.92
CA THR A 800 -25.02 -55.75 -19.25
C THR A 800 -25.52 -57.15 -18.95
N ASN A 801 -26.78 -57.27 -18.57
CA ASN A 801 -27.47 -58.54 -18.34
C ASN A 801 -28.81 -58.62 -19.12
N ASN A 802 -29.15 -57.59 -19.87
CA ASN A 802 -30.45 -57.46 -20.59
C ASN A 802 -30.33 -56.86 -22.00
N LEU A 803 -29.15 -57.03 -22.64
CA LEU A 803 -29.01 -56.61 -24.06
C LEU A 803 -29.85 -57.48 -24.90
N GLN A 804 -30.75 -56.89 -25.67
CA GLN A 804 -31.67 -57.58 -26.61
C GLN A 804 -31.61 -56.91 -27.97
N ALA A 805 -31.51 -57.76 -28.99
CA ALA A 805 -31.60 -57.32 -30.37
C ALA A 805 -32.67 -58.11 -31.12
N GLN A 806 -33.41 -57.38 -31.95
CA GLN A 806 -34.30 -57.99 -32.94
C GLN A 806 -33.64 -57.94 -34.32
N ILE A 807 -33.53 -59.08 -34.94
CA ILE A 807 -32.94 -59.21 -36.28
C ILE A 807 -34.01 -59.77 -37.20
N GLU A 808 -33.73 -59.67 -38.49
CA GLU A 808 -34.60 -60.34 -39.48
C GLU A 808 -34.52 -61.88 -39.30
N GLY A 809 -35.62 -62.44 -38.84
CA GLY A 809 -35.69 -63.90 -38.62
C GLY A 809 -35.38 -64.39 -37.23
N GLY A 810 -35.19 -63.53 -36.19
CA GLY A 810 -34.94 -63.96 -34.84
C GLY A 810 -34.77 -62.84 -33.81
N SER A 811 -34.39 -63.27 -32.65
CA SER A 811 -34.00 -62.37 -31.59
C SER A 811 -32.70 -62.80 -30.91
N LEU A 812 -31.95 -61.85 -30.38
CA LEU A 812 -30.68 -62.02 -29.68
C LEU A 812 -30.78 -61.48 -28.28
N GLY A 813 -30.38 -62.26 -27.32
CA GLY A 813 -30.18 -61.79 -25.97
C GLY A 813 -28.70 -61.91 -25.58
N ALA A 814 -28.11 -60.86 -24.94
CA ALA A 814 -26.73 -60.98 -24.53
C ALA A 814 -26.54 -60.47 -23.10
N THR A 815 -25.56 -61.09 -22.44
CA THR A 815 -25.06 -60.72 -21.13
C THR A 815 -23.53 -60.64 -21.16
N GLY A 816 -22.90 -59.85 -20.30
CA GLY A 816 -21.45 -59.74 -20.27
C GLY A 816 -20.91 -58.33 -20.10
N ALA A 817 -19.76 -58.09 -20.65
CA ALA A 817 -19.04 -56.85 -20.43
C ALA A 817 -18.37 -56.33 -21.71
N VAL A 818 -18.31 -55.02 -21.82
CA VAL A 818 -17.56 -54.26 -22.82
C VAL A 818 -16.55 -53.38 -22.13
N ASN A 819 -15.30 -53.51 -22.45
CA ASN A 819 -14.26 -52.64 -21.88
C ASN A 819 -14.07 -51.42 -22.76
N LEU A 820 -14.52 -50.26 -22.31
CA LEU A 820 -14.49 -48.98 -23.01
C LEU A 820 -13.08 -48.37 -23.08
N VAL A 821 -12.07 -48.89 -22.29
CA VAL A 821 -10.72 -48.40 -22.30
C VAL A 821 -9.91 -48.99 -23.48
N ASN A 822 -10.09 -50.28 -23.75
CA ASN A 822 -9.36 -51.01 -24.80
C ASN A 822 -10.27 -51.60 -25.87
N ASN A 823 -11.59 -51.24 -25.87
CA ASN A 823 -12.61 -51.73 -26.77
C ASN A 823 -12.83 -53.25 -26.76
N GLY A 824 -12.44 -53.93 -25.69
CA GLY A 824 -12.53 -55.35 -25.51
C GLY A 824 -13.98 -55.83 -25.33
N LEU A 825 -14.32 -56.94 -25.90
CA LEU A 825 -15.62 -57.56 -25.82
C LEU A 825 -15.54 -58.92 -25.03
N ASN A 826 -16.53 -59.13 -24.17
CA ASN A 826 -16.76 -60.42 -23.54
C ASN A 826 -18.26 -60.55 -23.28
N LEU A 827 -18.97 -61.05 -24.35
CA LEU A 827 -20.43 -61.09 -24.35
C LEU A 827 -20.89 -62.51 -24.58
N HIS A 828 -21.72 -63.03 -23.73
CA HIS A 828 -22.46 -64.30 -23.91
C HIS A 828 -23.77 -63.96 -24.59
N LEU A 829 -23.89 -64.32 -25.83
CA LEU A 829 -25.07 -64.08 -26.65
C LEU A 829 -25.87 -65.35 -26.83
N THR A 830 -27.19 -65.27 -26.75
CA THR A 830 -28.12 -66.34 -27.08
C THR A 830 -29.00 -65.87 -28.23
N ALA A 831 -28.86 -66.50 -29.35
CA ALA A 831 -29.70 -66.29 -30.51
C ALA A 831 -30.88 -67.25 -30.55
N VAL A 832 -32.09 -66.69 -30.73
CA VAL A 832 -33.32 -67.47 -30.93
C VAL A 832 -33.79 -67.18 -32.32
N LEU A 833 -33.69 -68.21 -33.20
CA LEU A 833 -33.98 -68.06 -34.61
C LEU A 833 -35.37 -68.71 -34.93
N SER A 834 -36.25 -68.04 -35.67
CA SER A 834 -37.57 -68.47 -36.01
C SER A 834 -37.54 -69.75 -36.87
N LYS A 835 -38.54 -70.51 -36.78
CA LYS A 835 -38.67 -71.75 -37.59
C LYS A 835 -38.44 -71.55 -39.13
N TRP A 836 -39.02 -70.45 -39.67
CA TRP A 836 -38.85 -70.07 -41.06
C TRP A 836 -37.40 -69.81 -41.39
N PHE A 837 -36.70 -69.11 -40.61
CA PHE A 837 -35.26 -68.76 -40.78
C PHE A 837 -34.36 -69.93 -40.54
N SER A 838 -34.61 -70.76 -39.54
CA SER A 838 -33.88 -71.99 -39.22
C SER A 838 -33.92 -72.98 -40.45
N ASN A 839 -35.05 -73.09 -41.10
CA ASN A 839 -35.21 -73.89 -42.30
C ASN A 839 -34.50 -73.32 -43.55
N LYS A 840 -34.39 -72.00 -43.66
CA LYS A 840 -33.70 -71.30 -44.76
C LYS A 840 -32.18 -71.43 -44.68
N VAL A 841 -31.61 -71.29 -43.48
CA VAL A 841 -30.18 -71.31 -43.24
C VAL A 841 -29.61 -72.70 -43.04
N GLY A 842 -30.41 -73.65 -42.57
CA GLY A 842 -29.97 -75.00 -42.17
C GLY A 842 -30.02 -76.03 -43.20
N GLY A 843 -30.78 -75.81 -44.34
CA GLY A 843 -31.02 -76.86 -45.36
C GLY A 843 -31.63 -78.17 -44.76
N SER A 844 -32.08 -79.07 -45.62
CA SER A 844 -32.71 -80.32 -45.20
C SER A 844 -31.73 -81.28 -44.48
N SER A 845 -30.42 -81.05 -44.59
CA SER A 845 -29.37 -81.89 -43.96
C SER A 845 -29.06 -81.59 -42.48
N ILE A 846 -29.48 -80.45 -41.93
CA ILE A 846 -29.24 -80.09 -40.58
C ILE A 846 -30.43 -80.39 -39.67
N GLY A 847 -31.56 -80.80 -40.23
CA GLY A 847 -32.86 -80.88 -39.65
C GLY A 847 -33.15 -81.95 -38.64
N GLY A 848 -32.34 -82.94 -38.45
CA GLY A 848 -32.69 -84.06 -37.53
C GLY A 848 -32.22 -83.84 -36.09
N PHE A 849 -30.96 -83.94 -35.85
CA PHE A 849 -30.40 -83.98 -34.50
C PHE A 849 -30.20 -82.60 -33.81
N MET A 850 -29.83 -81.58 -34.62
CA MET A 850 -29.59 -80.16 -34.09
C MET A 850 -30.89 -79.49 -33.78
N ASN A 851 -31.99 -79.71 -34.60
CA ASN A 851 -33.27 -79.15 -34.26
C ASN A 851 -33.87 -79.70 -32.95
N THR A 852 -33.60 -80.91 -32.61
CA THR A 852 -34.09 -81.52 -31.38
C THR A 852 -33.21 -81.17 -30.11
N ALA A 853 -31.92 -80.95 -30.37
CA ALA A 853 -30.97 -80.65 -29.29
C ALA A 853 -30.91 -79.15 -28.87
N LEU A 854 -31.11 -78.19 -29.82
CA LEU A 854 -31.01 -76.74 -29.61
C LEU A 854 -32.35 -75.99 -29.81
N ALA A 855 -33.47 -76.74 -30.18
CA ALA A 855 -34.78 -76.12 -30.32
C ALA A 855 -35.43 -75.84 -28.98
N ASN A 856 -36.09 -74.69 -28.77
CA ASN A 856 -36.94 -74.42 -27.58
C ASN A 856 -38.31 -75.16 -27.75
N GLN A 857 -39.20 -74.99 -26.76
CA GLN A 857 -40.54 -75.59 -26.78
C GLN A 857 -41.37 -75.10 -27.93
N GLN A 858 -41.12 -73.94 -28.48
CA GLN A 858 -41.78 -73.35 -29.66
C GLN A 858 -41.24 -73.88 -31.01
N GLY A 859 -40.12 -74.68 -30.91
CA GLY A 859 -39.45 -75.19 -32.11
C GLY A 859 -38.54 -74.16 -32.83
N GLU A 860 -38.12 -73.13 -32.15
CA GLU A 860 -37.15 -72.12 -32.55
C GLU A 860 -35.77 -72.57 -32.21
N LEU A 861 -34.74 -72.28 -33.05
CA LEU A 861 -33.36 -72.70 -32.81
C LEU A 861 -32.67 -71.73 -31.84
N VAL A 862 -32.14 -72.24 -30.74
CA VAL A 862 -31.44 -71.46 -29.71
C VAL A 862 -29.94 -71.75 -29.78
N ILE A 863 -29.16 -70.70 -30.23
CA ILE A 863 -27.70 -70.85 -30.42
C ILE A 863 -26.99 -69.95 -29.41
N PRO A 864 -26.35 -70.54 -28.39
CA PRO A 864 -25.49 -69.76 -27.51
C PRO A 864 -24.10 -69.56 -28.14
N VAL A 865 -23.63 -68.31 -28.18
CA VAL A 865 -22.33 -67.91 -28.68
C VAL A 865 -21.62 -66.98 -27.73
N LEU A 866 -20.28 -67.01 -27.71
CA LEU A 866 -19.42 -66.17 -27.00
C LEU A 866 -18.76 -65.17 -27.99
N ILE A 867 -18.91 -63.87 -27.75
CA ILE A 867 -18.26 -62.84 -28.53
C ILE A 867 -17.14 -62.24 -27.71
N THR A 868 -15.90 -62.41 -28.19
CA THR A 868 -14.64 -61.90 -27.56
C THR A 868 -13.89 -61.02 -28.56
N GLY A 869 -12.62 -60.62 -28.23
CA GLY A 869 -11.82 -59.77 -29.08
C GLY A 869 -12.13 -58.27 -28.85
N THR A 870 -12.16 -57.46 -29.91
CA THR A 870 -12.46 -56.04 -29.88
C THR A 870 -13.60 -55.67 -30.84
N PHE A 871 -14.15 -54.46 -30.73
CA PHE A 871 -15.13 -53.98 -31.69
C PHE A 871 -14.64 -53.97 -33.16
N GLN A 872 -13.31 -53.82 -33.38
CA GLN A 872 -12.72 -53.83 -34.71
C GLN A 872 -12.48 -55.28 -35.23
N HIS A 873 -12.22 -56.20 -34.29
CA HIS A 873 -11.90 -57.62 -34.60
C HIS A 873 -12.66 -58.52 -33.61
N PRO A 874 -14.02 -58.61 -33.78
CA PRO A 874 -14.81 -59.50 -32.92
C PRO A 874 -14.55 -60.94 -33.30
N ILE A 875 -14.44 -61.79 -32.30
CA ILE A 875 -14.29 -63.24 -32.44
C ILE A 875 -15.56 -63.87 -31.93
N VAL A 876 -16.23 -64.60 -32.78
CA VAL A 876 -17.46 -65.33 -32.49
C VAL A 876 -17.16 -66.81 -32.36
N ALA A 877 -17.47 -67.40 -31.23
CA ALA A 877 -17.25 -68.83 -30.95
C ALA A 877 -18.48 -69.41 -30.27
N PRO A 878 -18.68 -70.76 -30.37
CA PRO A 878 -19.70 -71.43 -29.59
C PRO A 878 -19.52 -71.21 -28.08
N ASP A 879 -20.57 -70.84 -27.31
CA ASP A 879 -20.52 -70.79 -25.89
C ASP A 879 -20.68 -72.25 -25.33
N VAL A 880 -19.55 -72.94 -25.24
CA VAL A 880 -19.49 -74.34 -24.82
C VAL A 880 -20.09 -74.55 -23.44
N GLN A 881 -19.92 -73.56 -22.50
CA GLN A 881 -20.49 -73.66 -21.15
C GLN A 881 -22.01 -73.61 -21.21
N LYS A 882 -22.56 -72.66 -21.95
CA LYS A 882 -23.99 -72.52 -22.08
C LYS A 882 -24.64 -73.68 -22.85
N LEU A 883 -23.95 -74.18 -23.89
CA LEU A 883 -24.36 -75.37 -24.61
C LEU A 883 -24.37 -76.60 -23.68
N ALA A 884 -23.39 -76.78 -22.81
CA ALA A 884 -23.36 -77.86 -21.85
C ALA A 884 -24.51 -77.78 -20.84
N GLN A 885 -24.81 -76.57 -20.33
CA GLN A 885 -25.94 -76.31 -19.45
C GLN A 885 -27.27 -76.68 -20.09
N MET A 886 -27.50 -76.23 -21.33
CA MET A 886 -28.73 -76.54 -22.05
C MET A 886 -28.90 -78.03 -22.31
N LYS A 887 -27.85 -78.77 -22.58
CA LYS A 887 -27.92 -80.26 -22.72
C LYS A 887 -28.20 -80.87 -21.38
N LEU A 888 -27.59 -80.43 -20.28
CA LEU A 888 -27.86 -81.02 -18.96
C LEU A 888 -29.29 -80.82 -18.48
N GLN A 889 -29.84 -79.59 -18.64
CA GLN A 889 -31.21 -79.28 -18.26
C GLN A 889 -32.28 -80.11 -19.00
N ARG A 890 -31.96 -80.64 -20.21
CA ARG A 890 -32.86 -81.51 -20.96
C ARG A 890 -32.69 -82.99 -20.67
N VAL A 891 -31.54 -83.42 -20.15
CA VAL A 891 -31.27 -84.88 -19.82
C VAL A 891 -31.63 -85.17 -18.39
N LEU A 892 -31.77 -84.19 -17.50
CA LEU A 892 -32.21 -84.44 -16.13
C LEU A 892 -33.73 -84.30 -16.01
N PRO A 893 -34.46 -85.41 -15.62
CA PRO A 893 -35.90 -85.28 -15.30
C PRO A 893 -36.09 -84.37 -14.12
N THR A 894 -37.08 -83.54 -14.15
CA THR A 894 -37.40 -82.53 -13.16
C THR A 894 -37.97 -83.11 -11.81
N THR A 895 -37.90 -84.40 -11.66
CA THR A 895 -38.41 -85.07 -10.40
C THR A 895 -37.33 -86.03 -9.94
N ALA A 896 -36.56 -85.68 -9.01
CA ALA A 896 -36.01 -86.40 -7.92
C ALA A 896 -34.58 -85.97 -7.56
N ASN A 897 -34.48 -85.39 -6.42
CA ASN A 897 -33.31 -85.09 -5.59
C ASN A 897 -32.77 -83.68 -5.63
N PRO A 898 -33.16 -82.82 -4.64
CA PRO A 898 -32.68 -81.49 -4.49
C PRO A 898 -31.14 -81.32 -4.29
N ALA A 899 -30.50 -82.44 -3.82
CA ALA A 899 -29.06 -82.45 -3.56
C ALA A 899 -28.24 -82.51 -4.87
N LEU A 900 -28.74 -83.18 -5.91
CA LEU A 900 -28.04 -83.20 -7.22
C LEU A 900 -28.18 -81.90 -7.98
N GLY A 901 -29.33 -81.25 -7.85
CA GLY A 901 -29.49 -79.91 -8.43
C GLY A 901 -28.58 -78.88 -7.78
N GLN A 902 -28.34 -78.98 -6.46
CA GLN A 902 -27.37 -78.03 -5.79
C GLN A 902 -25.92 -78.41 -6.18
N ALA A 903 -25.56 -79.63 -6.33
CA ALA A 903 -24.22 -80.04 -6.73
C ALA A 903 -23.88 -79.63 -8.16
N VAL A 904 -24.85 -79.72 -9.07
CA VAL A 904 -24.71 -79.29 -10.43
C VAL A 904 -24.72 -77.69 -10.54
N GLY A 905 -25.49 -77.02 -9.70
CA GLY A 905 -25.51 -75.56 -9.55
C GLY A 905 -24.17 -75.06 -9.02
N ALA A 906 -23.57 -75.74 -8.05
CA ALA A 906 -22.24 -75.37 -7.54
C ALA A 906 -21.11 -75.62 -8.56
N LEU A 907 -21.25 -76.64 -9.37
CA LEU A 907 -20.26 -76.94 -10.43
C LEU A 907 -20.34 -75.96 -11.62
N LEU A 908 -21.49 -75.34 -11.88
CA LEU A 908 -21.76 -74.55 -13.03
C LEU A 908 -21.87 -73.05 -12.73
N GLY A 909 -22.03 -72.67 -11.43
CA GLY A 909 -22.20 -71.28 -10.94
C GLY A 909 -20.95 -70.65 -10.39
N GLY A 910 -19.78 -71.25 -10.52
CA GLY A 910 -18.51 -70.69 -10.07
C GLY A 910 -18.15 -69.38 -10.83
N LYS A 911 -17.92 -68.33 -10.06
CA LYS A 911 -17.39 -67.07 -10.57
C LYS A 911 -16.11 -67.31 -11.38
N ALA A 912 -16.03 -66.81 -12.57
CA ALA A 912 -14.82 -66.88 -13.42
C ALA A 912 -13.61 -66.35 -12.67
N GLY A 913 -12.62 -67.18 -12.41
CA GLY A 913 -11.30 -66.80 -11.80
C GLY A 913 -10.83 -67.61 -10.63
N GLN A 914 -11.63 -68.53 -10.02
CA GLN A 914 -11.13 -69.41 -8.94
C GLN A 914 -11.02 -70.85 -9.41
N LYS A 915 -9.82 -71.40 -9.23
CA LYS A 915 -9.62 -72.85 -9.38
C LYS A 915 -10.50 -73.61 -8.41
N PRO A 916 -11.25 -74.61 -8.83
CA PRO A 916 -12.12 -75.41 -7.92
C PRO A 916 -11.31 -76.10 -6.83
N ASN A 917 -11.62 -75.78 -5.59
CA ASN A 917 -10.99 -76.42 -4.44
C ASN A 917 -11.72 -77.76 -4.18
N VAL A 918 -11.03 -78.87 -4.39
CA VAL A 918 -11.54 -80.25 -4.27
C VAL A 918 -12.05 -80.54 -2.86
N GLY A 919 -11.60 -79.78 -1.83
CA GLY A 919 -12.06 -79.89 -0.46
C GLY A 919 -13.54 -79.47 -0.24
N ASN A 920 -14.05 -78.52 -1.00
CA ASN A 920 -15.43 -78.08 -0.88
C ASN A 920 -16.45 -79.06 -1.53
N ILE A 921 -15.95 -79.84 -2.47
CA ILE A 921 -16.77 -80.87 -3.16
C ILE A 921 -16.91 -82.11 -2.27
N LEU A 922 -15.84 -82.45 -1.49
CA LEU A 922 -15.92 -83.63 -0.55
C LEU A 922 -16.81 -83.31 0.71
N GLY A 923 -16.79 -82.07 1.19
CA GLY A 923 -17.65 -81.61 2.31
C GLY A 923 -19.15 -81.65 1.96
N ALA A 924 -19.51 -81.31 0.75
CA ALA A 924 -20.90 -81.34 0.29
C ALA A 924 -21.42 -82.77 0.08
N ILE A 925 -20.56 -83.79 -0.16
CA ILE A 925 -20.90 -85.22 -0.35
C ILE A 925 -20.92 -85.93 1.00
N THR A 926 -20.17 -85.46 1.99
CA THR A 926 -20.07 -86.19 3.31
C THR A 926 -20.89 -85.54 4.44
N GLY A 927 -21.59 -84.45 4.24
CA GLY A 927 -22.58 -83.89 5.16
C GLY A 927 -22.04 -83.31 6.52
N GLN A 928 -20.70 -82.96 6.56
CA GLN A 928 -20.13 -82.32 7.72
C GLN A 928 -20.16 -80.80 7.57
N GLN A 929 -20.94 -80.14 8.39
CA GLN A 929 -21.00 -78.68 8.59
C GLN A 929 -19.77 -78.21 9.42
N ALA A 930 -19.00 -77.31 8.96
CA ALA A 930 -18.00 -76.55 9.72
C ALA A 930 -18.66 -75.42 10.49
N GLU A 931 -18.42 -75.40 11.81
CA GLU A 931 -18.89 -74.34 12.73
C GLU A 931 -18.36 -72.97 12.34
N PRO A 932 -19.15 -71.88 12.54
CA PRO A 932 -18.71 -70.50 12.27
C PRO A 932 -17.88 -69.96 13.44
N GLN A 933 -16.71 -69.37 13.17
CA GLN A 933 -15.94 -68.59 14.14
C GLN A 933 -16.61 -67.27 14.45
N PRO A 934 -16.51 -66.77 15.71
CA PRO A 934 -17.18 -65.59 16.12
C PRO A 934 -16.47 -64.30 15.65
N ALA A 935 -17.32 -63.35 15.31
CA ALA A 935 -16.89 -62.01 14.90
C ALA A 935 -16.39 -61.18 16.08
N SER A 936 -15.29 -60.49 15.92
CA SER A 936 -14.76 -59.52 16.86
C SER A 936 -15.64 -58.23 16.94
N PRO A 937 -15.80 -57.61 18.13
CA PRO A 937 -16.72 -56.50 18.32
C PRO A 937 -16.15 -55.16 17.77
N PRO A 938 -17.04 -54.22 17.45
CA PRO A 938 -16.63 -52.92 16.91
C PRO A 938 -16.06 -51.99 17.98
N GLN A 939 -14.95 -51.34 17.70
CA GLN A 939 -14.37 -50.28 18.53
C GLN A 939 -15.26 -49.03 18.47
N LYS A 940 -15.63 -48.52 19.64
CA LYS A 940 -16.27 -47.21 19.82
C LYS A 940 -15.29 -46.11 19.55
N GLN A 941 -15.65 -45.19 18.66
CA GLN A 941 -15.02 -43.89 18.54
C GLN A 941 -15.63 -42.93 19.57
N GLU A 942 -14.78 -42.37 20.43
CA GLU A 942 -15.11 -41.21 21.30
C GLU A 942 -15.14 -39.93 20.48
N PRO A 943 -15.98 -38.95 20.83
CA PRO A 943 -16.08 -37.69 20.09
C PRO A 943 -14.95 -36.71 20.51
N ALA A 944 -14.22 -36.19 19.55
CA ALA A 944 -13.24 -35.14 19.75
C ALA A 944 -13.91 -33.82 20.08
N GLN A 945 -13.50 -33.21 21.18
CA GLN A 945 -13.88 -31.88 21.62
C GLN A 945 -13.36 -30.80 20.62
N GLY A 946 -14.27 -29.92 20.24
CA GLY A 946 -13.95 -28.77 19.39
C GLY A 946 -13.13 -27.73 20.13
N GLN A 947 -11.99 -27.36 19.58
CA GLN A 947 -11.30 -26.10 19.89
C GLN A 947 -11.71 -25.04 18.89
N ALA A 948 -12.26 -23.95 19.42
CA ALA A 948 -12.59 -22.74 18.63
C ALA A 948 -11.32 -22.07 18.11
N GLN A 949 -11.22 -21.89 16.79
CA GLN A 949 -10.22 -21.02 16.16
C GLN A 949 -10.65 -19.56 16.25
N PRO A 950 -9.71 -18.63 16.51
CA PRO A 950 -10.02 -17.20 16.52
C PRO A 950 -10.31 -16.68 15.11
N ALA A 951 -11.25 -15.75 15.03
CA ALA A 951 -11.70 -15.09 13.83
C ALA A 951 -10.53 -14.40 13.08
N GLN A 952 -10.34 -14.74 11.82
CA GLN A 952 -9.41 -14.05 10.91
C GLN A 952 -10.00 -12.69 10.51
N GLN A 953 -9.21 -11.65 10.72
CA GLN A 953 -9.47 -10.30 10.23
C GLN A 953 -9.54 -10.28 8.68
N PRO A 954 -10.39 -9.44 8.07
CA PRO A 954 -10.49 -9.34 6.62
C PRO A 954 -9.22 -8.75 6.02
N LYS A 955 -8.66 -9.42 5.03
CA LYS A 955 -7.50 -8.96 4.25
C LYS A 955 -7.85 -7.71 3.46
N ALA A 956 -6.94 -6.74 3.53
CA ALA A 956 -7.00 -5.42 2.91
C ALA A 956 -7.20 -5.44 1.39
N ASN A 957 -7.95 -4.44 0.92
CA ASN A 957 -8.21 -4.16 -0.49
C ASN A 957 -6.95 -3.56 -1.14
N PRO A 958 -6.42 -4.09 -2.26
CA PRO A 958 -5.18 -3.63 -2.89
C PRO A 958 -5.15 -2.13 -3.25
N LEU A 959 -6.32 -1.53 -3.48
CA LEU A 959 -6.45 -0.10 -3.75
C LEU A 959 -6.31 0.75 -2.48
N GLY A 960 -6.66 0.18 -1.32
CA GLY A 960 -6.50 0.81 -0.01
C GLY A 960 -5.04 1.01 0.38
N ASP A 961 -4.21 0.01 0.09
CA ASP A 961 -2.78 0.06 0.37
C ASP A 961 -2.06 1.08 -0.52
N LEU A 962 -2.53 1.27 -1.74
CA LEU A 962 -1.98 2.25 -2.68
C LEU A 962 -2.16 3.69 -2.20
N LEU A 963 -3.35 4.03 -1.72
CA LEU A 963 -3.66 5.37 -1.24
C LEU A 963 -3.00 5.67 0.11
N ASN A 964 -2.84 4.67 0.97
CA ASN A 964 -2.05 4.81 2.21
C ASN A 964 -0.54 5.02 1.94
N GLN A 965 -0.02 4.51 0.84
CA GLN A 965 1.38 4.70 0.46
C GLN A 965 1.64 6.10 -0.14
N VAL A 966 0.62 6.71 -0.77
CA VAL A 966 0.73 8.04 -1.39
C VAL A 966 0.44 9.17 -0.40
N PHE A 967 -0.45 8.95 0.60
CA PHE A 967 -0.94 9.99 1.50
C PHE A 967 -0.72 9.71 3.01
N GLY A 968 -0.23 8.53 3.39
CA GLY A 968 0.02 8.14 4.77
C GLY A 968 1.46 8.38 5.20
N GLY A 969 1.70 9.44 5.97
CA GLY A 969 2.96 9.63 6.67
C GLY A 969 3.20 8.48 7.67
N LYS A 970 4.40 7.89 7.62
CA LYS A 970 4.85 6.83 8.55
C LYS A 970 4.69 7.28 9.99
N LYS A 971 3.75 6.71 10.74
CA LYS A 971 3.81 6.72 12.21
C LYS A 971 5.03 5.89 12.63
N LYS A 972 6.00 6.52 13.28
CA LYS A 972 7.07 5.83 14.01
C LYS A 972 6.42 4.96 15.08
N GLN A 973 6.71 3.67 15.05
CA GLN A 973 6.43 2.78 16.16
C GLN A 973 7.25 3.24 17.39
N PRO A 974 6.67 3.22 18.59
CA PRO A 974 7.44 3.44 19.81
C PRO A 974 8.42 2.27 20.03
N PRO A 975 9.59 2.52 20.60
CA PRO A 975 10.59 1.49 20.88
C PRO A 975 10.05 0.49 21.93
N PRO A 976 10.46 -0.78 21.86
CA PRO A 976 10.07 -1.77 22.85
C PRO A 976 10.66 -1.44 24.23
N PRO A 977 10.00 -1.81 25.33
CA PRO A 977 10.47 -1.54 26.68
C PRO A 977 11.76 -2.32 26.97
N PRO A 978 12.66 -1.78 27.81
CA PRO A 978 13.93 -2.42 28.12
C PRO A 978 13.73 -3.70 28.95
N GLN A 979 14.41 -4.76 28.52
CA GLN A 979 14.51 -6.01 29.27
C GLN A 979 15.39 -5.76 30.52
N LYS A 980 14.92 -6.21 31.67
CA LYS A 980 15.69 -6.24 32.93
C LYS A 980 16.82 -7.26 32.81
N PRO A 981 18.03 -6.97 33.33
CA PRO A 981 19.10 -7.93 33.42
C PRO A 981 18.83 -8.96 34.54
N GLN A 982 19.11 -10.22 34.21
CA GLN A 982 19.42 -11.25 35.21
C GLN A 982 20.88 -11.14 35.63
#